data_61ae3165d290ca4b4b80c0fc0e3152de
#
_entry.id   61ae3165d290ca4b4b80c0fc0e3152de
#
_cell.length_a   1.000
_cell.length_b   1.000
_cell.length_c   1.000
_cell.angle_alpha   90.00
_cell.angle_beta   90.00
_cell.angle_gamma   90.00
#
_symmetry.space_group_name_H-M   'P 1'
#
loop_
_entity.id
_entity.type
_entity.pdbx_description
1 polymer ?
#
loop_
_entity_poly.entity_id
_entity_poly.type
_entity_poly.pdbx_seq_one_letter_code
_entity_poly.pdbx_strand_id
1 'polypeptide(L)'
;MFRVLILILISVFCFQSQAAIVPQDTLMLSATVVDEVQEPLPYATVLLITEEGEILKSTTTDSKGVFNISKEGTDGKFIAVRFMGYKQARVSIPLPTVIQLEPNSNTLQEVIVKGKRAVYKVTEGTFEIDVSKSELKKLPEVADVLAFLPGMLATGGRVVPISGGTPLYILNGVEQKSYDRIGTLRPEQIKTVNVNYYPPAKYSAQYGCIISITTNQQLTDYFSAQVEHNSLFGRRYTEEDVLRISLSKKKWDNLLSYNFSYLNEDNTGTNQYDVLSPKGKTERSSISYNNEILSKPAHHIVESFSYRPNQKFNITFQGDINISNKKANTQGDEYNHEYGLNTLYSNTHQDERSRNISANADLLVNYTMTDKQQLSVSGGYFYAKAKSEIDLVSNSKNRSRINGKNDYNAFNTKIEYDYNSKKGFSLNVGFQGNSILNKGYSNYTFENTTTPFYNITSNLQDDELSLFATINQKWNKLFITAGVRGSIFHSEYEQNKTNSITDTYFKLFPRITAQWQINPDLLFIGSIITQNSRPMFRDISPLLHYINPYLYEKGNSSLKSNDRYIYSLSMVWKNKFVLQGRYIHDANAVLWKFTENSELNGALLNSPVNVDYNTWLFNASYSDKFGIYRFAYNASFRYIPTKIKYLDTYAHRNPNIAFTLVNQFDITKQMIASIDLSYSSKNGFLGVLESPKYGLSFWIRQNFFKDNRLQIILRGNDLLHKSISKTNVFIDNIKVQTTPDFDSRFLLLTIKYTFNGFKDTFRRLNTNESNQKRLNLQ
;
A
#
# COMPACT_ATOMS: atom_id res chain seq x y z
N MET A 1 -18.98 -4.71 26.85
CA MET A 1 -17.99 -5.03 25.81
C MET A 1 -16.66 -5.52 26.38
N PHE A 2 -16.13 -4.91 27.44
CA PHE A 2 -14.89 -5.37 28.14
C PHE A 2 -14.94 -6.80 28.72
N ARG A 3 -16.09 -7.29 29.11
CA ARG A 3 -16.26 -8.66 29.67
C ARG A 3 -16.22 -9.78 28.63
N VAL A 4 -16.50 -9.50 27.38
CA VAL A 4 -16.46 -10.50 26.30
C VAL A 4 -15.02 -10.68 25.77
N LEU A 5 -14.22 -9.62 25.83
CA LEU A 5 -12.79 -9.68 25.43
C LEU A 5 -11.96 -10.53 26.41
N ILE A 6 -12.30 -10.50 27.69
CA ILE A 6 -11.64 -11.29 28.76
C ILE A 6 -11.96 -12.79 28.60
N LEU A 7 -13.16 -13.15 28.16
CA LEU A 7 -13.56 -14.55 27.94
C LEU A 7 -12.88 -15.19 26.74
N ILE A 8 -12.58 -14.43 25.70
CA ILE A 8 -11.81 -14.91 24.53
C ILE A 8 -10.33 -15.12 24.88
N LEU A 9 -9.77 -14.30 25.76
CA LEU A 9 -8.38 -14.46 26.24
C LEU A 9 -8.21 -15.66 27.19
N ILE A 10 -9.24 -16.06 27.93
CA ILE A 10 -9.17 -17.18 28.87
C ILE A 10 -9.33 -18.54 28.15
N SER A 11 -10.02 -18.61 27.03
CA SER A 11 -10.20 -19.85 26.26
C SER A 11 -8.95 -20.34 25.52
N VAL A 12 -7.91 -19.50 25.36
CA VAL A 12 -6.64 -19.85 24.70
C VAL A 12 -5.64 -20.50 25.67
N PHE A 13 -5.89 -20.43 26.99
CA PHE A 13 -4.92 -20.87 28.01
C PHE A 13 -5.13 -22.30 28.58
N CYS A 14 -6.15 -23.04 28.13
CA CYS A 14 -6.46 -24.37 28.68
C CYS A 14 -6.24 -25.51 27.69
N PHE A 15 -5.00 -25.74 27.24
CA PHE A 15 -4.57 -27.05 26.74
C PHE A 15 -3.09 -27.28 27.06
N GLN A 16 -2.84 -27.69 28.32
CA GLN A 16 -1.61 -28.41 28.66
C GLN A 16 -1.96 -29.89 28.82
N SER A 17 -1.63 -30.70 27.83
CA SER A 17 -1.57 -32.16 27.98
C SER A 17 -0.16 -32.54 28.41
N GLN A 18 -0.03 -33.06 29.62
CA GLN A 18 1.17 -33.73 30.11
C GLN A 18 1.33 -35.06 29.37
N ALA A 19 2.42 -35.23 28.62
CA ALA A 19 2.88 -36.52 28.17
C ALA A 19 3.96 -37.01 29.12
N ALA A 20 3.75 -38.15 29.75
CA ALA A 20 4.72 -38.84 30.59
C ALA A 20 5.90 -39.33 29.74
N ILE A 21 7.13 -38.98 30.13
CA ILE A 21 8.35 -39.46 29.50
C ILE A 21 8.79 -40.70 30.26
N VAL A 22 8.86 -41.81 29.54
CA VAL A 22 9.55 -43.03 29.97
C VAL A 22 11.04 -42.81 29.68
N PRO A 23 12.01 -43.03 30.63
CA PRO A 23 13.42 -42.90 30.31
C PRO A 23 13.90 -44.12 29.53
N GLN A 24 14.32 -43.89 28.30
CA GLN A 24 15.10 -44.85 27.50
C GLN A 24 16.56 -44.48 27.64
N ASP A 25 17.45 -45.46 27.93
CA ASP A 25 18.89 -45.30 27.99
C ASP A 25 19.41 -44.83 26.63
N THR A 26 19.63 -43.55 26.51
CA THR A 26 20.20 -42.92 25.31
C THR A 26 21.69 -42.87 25.42
N LEU A 27 22.40 -43.39 24.41
CA LEU A 27 23.86 -43.31 24.30
C LEU A 27 24.24 -41.82 24.03
N MET A 28 24.39 -41.05 25.10
CA MET A 28 24.75 -39.64 25.05
C MET A 28 26.26 -39.45 25.05
N LEU A 29 26.76 -38.75 24.03
CA LEU A 29 28.16 -38.29 23.97
C LEU A 29 28.24 -36.89 24.57
N SER A 30 29.18 -36.68 25.50
CA SER A 30 29.40 -35.41 26.15
C SER A 30 30.88 -35.09 26.25
N ALA A 31 31.26 -33.82 26.02
CA ALA A 31 32.61 -33.31 26.28
C ALA A 31 32.59 -31.80 26.45
N THR A 32 33.66 -31.22 26.99
CA THR A 32 33.82 -29.76 27.10
C THR A 32 34.72 -29.25 25.98
N VAL A 33 34.34 -28.19 25.32
CA VAL A 33 35.12 -27.50 24.27
C VAL A 33 35.81 -26.30 24.90
N VAL A 34 37.13 -26.20 24.74
CA VAL A 34 37.95 -25.10 25.30
C VAL A 34 38.85 -24.49 24.22
N ASP A 35 39.34 -23.28 24.49
CA ASP A 35 40.33 -22.60 23.68
C ASP A 35 41.77 -23.02 24.02
N GLU A 36 42.78 -22.32 23.47
CA GLU A 36 44.23 -22.59 23.70
C GLU A 36 44.70 -22.29 25.12
N VAL A 37 43.95 -21.49 25.91
CA VAL A 37 44.25 -21.17 27.32
C VAL A 37 43.34 -21.92 28.30
N GLN A 38 42.65 -22.97 27.81
CA GLN A 38 41.73 -23.82 28.57
C GLN A 38 40.45 -23.10 29.05
N GLU A 39 40.07 -21.95 28.46
CA GLU A 39 38.82 -21.32 28.76
C GLU A 39 37.64 -21.97 27.96
N PRO A 40 36.50 -22.22 28.57
CA PRO A 40 35.36 -22.82 27.90
C PRO A 40 34.86 -21.98 26.72
N LEU A 41 34.60 -22.62 25.57
CA LEU A 41 34.04 -21.99 24.39
C LEU A 41 32.50 -22.21 24.31
N PRO A 42 31.69 -21.24 24.75
CA PRO A 42 30.22 -21.33 24.68
C PRO A 42 29.74 -21.16 23.25
N TYR A 43 28.68 -21.89 22.92
CA TYR A 43 27.99 -21.83 21.63
C TYR A 43 28.84 -22.27 20.42
N ALA A 44 29.88 -23.09 20.65
CA ALA A 44 30.59 -23.76 19.58
C ALA A 44 29.67 -24.79 18.90
N THR A 45 29.71 -24.86 17.58
CA THR A 45 28.91 -25.82 16.81
C THR A 45 29.55 -27.18 16.84
N VAL A 46 28.80 -28.19 17.28
CA VAL A 46 29.26 -29.59 17.40
C VAL A 46 28.45 -30.46 16.45
N LEU A 47 29.12 -31.24 15.62
CA LEU A 47 28.53 -32.06 14.56
C LEU A 47 28.91 -33.50 14.78
N LEU A 48 27.94 -34.42 14.78
CA LEU A 48 28.22 -35.87 14.68
C LEU A 48 28.26 -36.21 13.19
N ILE A 49 29.41 -36.79 12.75
CA ILE A 49 29.68 -37.04 11.34
C ILE A 49 30.10 -38.50 11.07
N THR A 50 29.86 -38.96 9.84
CA THR A 50 30.39 -40.23 9.32
C THR A 50 31.89 -40.12 9.04
N GLU A 51 32.50 -41.22 8.60
CA GLU A 51 33.89 -41.25 8.18
C GLU A 51 34.15 -40.38 6.95
N GLU A 52 33.18 -40.31 6.04
CA GLU A 52 33.16 -39.50 4.81
C GLU A 52 32.86 -38.01 5.07
N GLY A 53 32.49 -37.64 6.32
CA GLY A 53 32.20 -36.27 6.73
C GLY A 53 30.73 -35.84 6.54
N GLU A 54 29.82 -36.77 6.31
CA GLU A 54 28.37 -36.48 6.24
C GLU A 54 27.83 -36.17 7.63
N ILE A 55 27.05 -35.12 7.77
CA ILE A 55 26.51 -34.64 9.05
C ILE A 55 25.25 -35.41 9.41
N LEU A 56 25.29 -36.18 10.47
CA LEU A 56 24.19 -36.97 10.98
C LEU A 56 23.35 -36.21 12.01
N LYS A 57 24.00 -35.53 12.97
CA LYS A 57 23.32 -34.70 13.99
C LYS A 57 24.19 -33.49 14.32
N SER A 58 23.56 -32.46 14.91
CA SER A 58 24.25 -31.24 15.36
C SER A 58 23.71 -30.75 16.69
N THR A 59 24.57 -30.14 17.48
CA THR A 59 24.27 -29.44 18.73
C THR A 59 25.17 -28.23 18.88
N THR A 60 25.07 -27.50 20.01
CA THR A 60 25.99 -26.42 20.38
C THR A 60 26.42 -26.60 21.82
N THR A 61 27.60 -26.10 22.16
CA THR A 61 28.05 -26.04 23.57
C THR A 61 27.18 -25.04 24.36
N ASP A 62 26.98 -25.33 25.63
CA ASP A 62 26.30 -24.43 26.58
C ASP A 62 27.19 -23.27 27.05
N SER A 63 26.77 -22.50 28.04
CA SER A 63 27.52 -21.37 28.60
C SER A 63 28.82 -21.78 29.31
N LYS A 64 29.02 -23.09 29.63
CA LYS A 64 30.20 -23.67 30.23
C LYS A 64 31.06 -24.44 29.22
N GLY A 65 30.77 -24.32 27.92
CA GLY A 65 31.48 -25.01 26.85
C GLY A 65 31.13 -26.51 26.74
N VAL A 66 30.15 -27.04 27.48
CA VAL A 66 29.74 -28.43 27.47
C VAL A 66 28.71 -28.69 26.40
N PHE A 67 28.81 -29.79 25.65
CA PHE A 67 27.79 -30.28 24.75
C PHE A 67 27.31 -31.67 25.10
N ASN A 68 26.08 -31.98 24.73
CA ASN A 68 25.49 -33.30 24.77
C ASN A 68 24.86 -33.61 23.41
N ILE A 69 25.23 -34.79 22.84
CA ILE A 69 24.68 -35.21 21.54
C ILE A 69 24.40 -36.73 21.58
N SER A 70 23.19 -37.12 21.18
CA SER A 70 22.79 -38.53 21.15
C SER A 70 23.38 -39.21 19.90
N LYS A 71 24.02 -40.34 20.07
CA LYS A 71 24.51 -41.23 19.00
C LYS A 71 23.44 -42.24 18.53
N GLU A 72 22.34 -42.37 19.25
CA GLU A 72 21.30 -43.35 18.97
C GLU A 72 20.77 -43.26 17.53
N GLY A 73 20.67 -44.42 16.87
CA GLY A 73 20.17 -44.54 15.50
C GLY A 73 21.09 -43.95 14.42
N THR A 74 22.40 -43.78 14.69
CA THR A 74 23.35 -43.21 13.73
C THR A 74 24.69 -43.97 13.69
N ASP A 75 25.34 -44.02 12.51
CA ASP A 75 26.69 -44.59 12.29
C ASP A 75 27.78 -43.53 12.50
N GLY A 76 27.56 -42.53 13.36
CA GLY A 76 28.52 -41.47 13.62
C GLY A 76 29.81 -42.00 14.23
N LYS A 77 30.95 -41.71 13.59
CA LYS A 77 32.28 -42.13 14.03
C LYS A 77 33.12 -40.99 14.59
N PHE A 78 32.78 -39.74 14.26
CA PHE A 78 33.52 -38.54 14.65
C PHE A 78 32.62 -37.44 15.15
N ILE A 79 33.18 -36.62 16.06
CA ILE A 79 32.64 -35.31 16.40
C ILE A 79 33.51 -34.24 15.73
N ALA A 80 32.90 -33.37 14.96
CA ALA A 80 33.53 -32.17 14.41
C ALA A 80 33.05 -30.93 15.16
N VAL A 81 33.99 -30.14 15.69
CA VAL A 81 33.70 -28.91 16.42
C VAL A 81 34.16 -27.71 15.60
N ARG A 82 33.29 -26.71 15.48
CA ARG A 82 33.55 -25.45 14.76
C ARG A 82 33.25 -24.26 15.65
N PHE A 83 34.18 -23.32 15.70
CA PHE A 83 33.99 -22.05 16.36
C PHE A 83 34.67 -20.94 15.54
N MET A 84 34.10 -19.75 15.55
CA MET A 84 34.62 -18.64 14.76
C MET A 84 36.01 -18.20 15.29
N GLY A 85 37.00 -18.14 14.41
CA GLY A 85 38.39 -17.81 14.78
C GLY A 85 39.26 -19.02 15.10
N TYR A 86 38.72 -20.24 15.07
CA TYR A 86 39.43 -21.48 15.36
C TYR A 86 39.45 -22.45 14.17
N LYS A 87 40.45 -23.32 14.10
CA LYS A 87 40.48 -24.46 13.18
C LYS A 87 39.40 -25.46 13.59
N GLN A 88 38.76 -26.09 12.61
CA GLN A 88 37.84 -27.17 12.90
C GLN A 88 38.57 -28.35 13.53
N ALA A 89 38.20 -28.77 14.74
CA ALA A 89 38.63 -30.00 15.34
C ALA A 89 37.78 -31.17 14.87
N ARG A 90 38.40 -32.34 14.58
CA ARG A 90 37.72 -33.60 14.27
C ARG A 90 38.25 -34.66 15.23
N VAL A 91 37.37 -35.22 16.06
CA VAL A 91 37.70 -36.14 17.14
C VAL A 91 36.92 -37.44 16.95
N SER A 92 37.63 -38.58 17.05
CA SER A 92 36.98 -39.90 16.96
C SER A 92 36.24 -40.27 18.23
N ILE A 93 35.24 -41.09 18.11
CA ILE A 93 34.53 -41.68 19.24
C ILE A 93 35.24 -43.00 19.63
N PRO A 94 35.62 -43.21 20.94
CA PRO A 94 35.17 -42.49 22.13
C PRO A 94 35.81 -41.10 22.31
N LEU A 95 35.06 -40.15 22.85
CA LEU A 95 35.45 -38.75 23.02
C LEU A 95 36.37 -38.57 24.21
N PRO A 96 37.39 -37.68 24.14
CA PRO A 96 38.08 -37.17 25.32
C PRO A 96 37.10 -36.27 26.12
N THR A 97 37.39 -36.09 27.42
CA THR A 97 36.60 -35.22 28.31
C THR A 97 36.67 -33.77 27.90
N VAL A 98 37.77 -33.34 27.25
CA VAL A 98 37.99 -31.95 26.80
C VAL A 98 38.45 -31.98 25.34
N ILE A 99 37.84 -31.14 24.51
CA ILE A 99 38.23 -30.90 23.11
C ILE A 99 38.78 -29.49 23.01
N GLN A 100 40.10 -29.36 22.83
CA GLN A 100 40.75 -28.07 22.65
C GLN A 100 40.76 -27.66 21.19
N LEU A 101 40.37 -26.39 20.90
CA LEU A 101 40.44 -25.80 19.58
C LEU A 101 41.72 -25.00 19.40
N GLU A 102 42.37 -25.11 18.25
CA GLU A 102 43.53 -24.31 17.87
C GLU A 102 43.07 -23.01 17.16
N PRO A 103 43.63 -21.83 17.51
CA PRO A 103 43.39 -20.61 16.80
C PRO A 103 43.72 -20.75 15.30
N ASN A 104 42.83 -20.22 14.47
CA ASN A 104 43.13 -20.13 13.04
C ASN A 104 43.96 -18.87 12.78
N SER A 105 45.28 -18.96 12.79
CA SER A 105 46.25 -17.88 12.60
C SER A 105 46.29 -17.35 11.14
N ASN A 106 45.49 -17.87 10.23
CA ASN A 106 45.27 -17.20 8.98
C ASN A 106 44.42 -15.95 9.28
N THR A 107 45.07 -14.85 9.58
CA THR A 107 44.50 -13.51 9.38
C THR A 107 44.08 -13.44 7.90
N LEU A 108 42.85 -13.80 7.64
CA LEU A 108 42.18 -13.26 6.47
C LEU A 108 42.31 -11.75 6.65
N GLN A 109 43.19 -11.11 5.87
CA GLN A 109 43.03 -9.70 5.62
C GLN A 109 41.57 -9.55 5.28
N GLU A 110 40.86 -8.87 6.16
CA GLU A 110 39.50 -8.48 5.94
C GLU A 110 39.52 -7.63 4.67
N VAL A 111 39.30 -8.27 3.53
CA VAL A 111 38.90 -7.59 2.31
C VAL A 111 37.50 -7.11 2.64
N ILE A 112 37.46 -5.97 3.32
CA ILE A 112 36.24 -5.17 3.41
C ILE A 112 35.98 -4.71 1.97
N VAL A 113 35.38 -5.58 1.17
CA VAL A 113 34.66 -5.19 -0.01
C VAL A 113 33.44 -4.43 0.51
N LYS A 114 33.68 -3.16 0.86
CA LYS A 114 32.62 -2.15 0.99
C LYS A 114 32.09 -1.86 -0.42
N GLY A 115 31.57 -2.89 -1.08
CA GLY A 115 30.69 -2.69 -2.20
C GLY A 115 29.51 -1.88 -1.66
N LYS A 116 29.41 -0.61 -2.03
CA LYS A 116 28.24 0.24 -1.74
C LYS A 116 27.04 -0.49 -2.33
N ARG A 117 26.26 -1.22 -1.51
CA ARG A 117 25.04 -1.86 -1.99
C ARG A 117 24.08 -0.74 -2.38
N ALA A 118 23.60 -0.79 -3.61
CA ALA A 118 22.51 0.09 -4.05
C ALA A 118 21.31 -0.12 -3.11
N VAL A 119 20.52 0.93 -2.92
CA VAL A 119 19.32 0.90 -2.05
C VAL A 119 18.30 -0.12 -2.56
N TYR A 120 18.20 -0.25 -3.88
CA TYR A 120 17.36 -1.22 -4.57
C TYR A 120 18.15 -1.91 -5.67
N LYS A 121 17.65 -3.03 -6.15
CA LYS A 121 18.10 -3.69 -7.39
C LYS A 121 16.92 -3.81 -8.36
N VAL A 122 17.22 -3.91 -9.64
CA VAL A 122 16.21 -4.17 -10.68
C VAL A 122 16.44 -5.55 -11.23
N THR A 123 15.43 -6.39 -11.14
CA THR A 123 15.45 -7.77 -11.67
C THR A 123 14.16 -7.98 -12.44
N GLU A 124 14.27 -8.28 -13.73
CA GLU A 124 13.12 -8.60 -14.59
C GLU A 124 12.00 -7.53 -14.50
N GLY A 125 12.38 -6.22 -14.54
CA GLY A 125 11.48 -5.05 -14.48
C GLY A 125 10.90 -4.72 -13.12
N THR A 126 11.24 -5.50 -12.14
CA THR A 126 10.80 -5.29 -10.76
C THR A 126 11.92 -4.61 -9.97
N PHE A 127 11.58 -3.50 -9.33
CA PHE A 127 12.45 -2.79 -8.39
C PHE A 127 12.29 -3.43 -7.02
N GLU A 128 13.36 -4.03 -6.51
CA GLU A 128 13.35 -4.77 -5.25
C GLU A 128 14.22 -4.08 -4.19
N ILE A 129 13.66 -3.92 -3.00
CA ILE A 129 14.39 -3.58 -1.77
C ILE A 129 14.39 -4.79 -0.85
N ASP A 130 15.58 -5.31 -0.48
CA ASP A 130 15.74 -6.27 0.62
C ASP A 130 15.75 -5.48 1.94
N VAL A 131 14.57 -5.24 2.50
CA VAL A 131 14.39 -4.44 3.71
C VAL A 131 15.08 -5.11 4.90
N SER A 132 14.94 -6.43 5.03
CA SER A 132 15.48 -7.20 6.15
C SER A 132 17.00 -7.12 6.26
N LYS A 133 17.70 -7.00 5.11
CA LYS A 133 19.17 -6.91 5.03
C LYS A 133 19.69 -5.48 4.88
N SER A 134 18.80 -4.49 4.87
CA SER A 134 19.13 -3.07 4.72
C SER A 134 18.89 -2.30 6.00
N GLU A 135 19.47 -1.11 6.10
CA GLU A 135 19.19 -0.17 7.17
C GLU A 135 17.75 0.40 7.10
N LEU A 136 17.04 0.17 5.97
CA LEU A 136 15.67 0.64 5.79
C LEU A 136 14.67 -0.06 6.72
N LYS A 137 15.02 -1.24 7.26
CA LYS A 137 14.25 -1.90 8.34
C LYS A 137 14.10 -1.04 9.59
N LYS A 138 14.96 -0.05 9.75
CA LYS A 138 14.93 0.87 10.88
C LYS A 138 14.03 2.09 10.64
N LEU A 139 13.42 2.26 9.49
CA LEU A 139 12.54 3.39 9.20
C LEU A 139 11.24 3.29 10.00
N PRO A 140 10.58 4.43 10.28
CA PRO A 140 9.34 4.47 11.06
C PRO A 140 8.20 3.70 10.40
N GLU A 141 7.99 3.90 9.10
CA GLU A 141 6.82 3.41 8.37
C GLU A 141 7.20 2.77 7.03
N VAL A 142 6.28 1.97 6.49
CA VAL A 142 6.43 1.39 5.14
C VAL A 142 6.50 2.47 4.07
N ALA A 143 5.77 3.57 4.23
CA ALA A 143 5.82 4.71 3.34
C ALA A 143 7.23 5.29 3.22
N ASP A 144 7.97 5.37 4.34
CA ASP A 144 9.34 5.86 4.35
C ASP A 144 10.30 4.91 3.58
N VAL A 145 10.04 3.59 3.60
CA VAL A 145 10.80 2.62 2.79
C VAL A 145 10.49 2.78 1.31
N LEU A 146 9.21 2.88 0.97
CA LEU A 146 8.75 3.02 -0.42
C LEU A 146 9.26 4.32 -1.08
N ALA A 147 9.47 5.39 -0.30
CA ALA A 147 10.01 6.67 -0.79
C ALA A 147 11.42 6.55 -1.40
N PHE A 148 12.16 5.48 -1.09
CA PHE A 148 13.47 5.19 -1.71
C PHE A 148 13.38 4.52 -3.08
N LEU A 149 12.18 4.09 -3.50
CA LEU A 149 11.98 3.51 -4.83
C LEU A 149 11.80 4.61 -5.88
N PRO A 150 12.41 4.48 -7.05
CA PRO A 150 12.29 5.46 -8.12
C PRO A 150 10.83 5.70 -8.52
N GLY A 151 10.46 6.97 -8.67
CA GLY A 151 9.11 7.32 -9.12
C GLY A 151 8.02 7.15 -8.07
N MET A 152 8.37 7.06 -6.78
CA MET A 152 7.44 7.07 -5.65
C MET A 152 7.44 8.43 -4.96
N LEU A 153 6.26 8.96 -4.69
CA LEU A 153 6.05 10.17 -3.88
C LEU A 153 5.52 9.78 -2.51
N ALA A 154 6.22 10.16 -1.46
CA ALA A 154 5.72 10.08 -0.09
C ALA A 154 5.02 11.40 0.27
N THR A 155 3.74 11.34 0.59
CA THR A 155 2.95 12.51 0.98
C THR A 155 1.97 12.11 2.07
N GLY A 156 2.06 12.76 3.25
CA GLY A 156 1.11 12.55 4.35
C GLY A 156 1.02 11.10 4.84
N GLY A 157 2.14 10.38 4.94
CA GLY A 157 2.17 8.97 5.39
C GLY A 157 1.70 7.96 4.33
N ARG A 158 1.38 8.42 3.11
CA ARG A 158 1.04 7.58 1.95
C ARG A 158 2.08 7.72 0.87
N VAL A 159 2.19 6.69 0.03
CA VAL A 159 3.07 6.72 -1.14
C VAL A 159 2.26 6.47 -2.39
N VAL A 160 2.44 7.34 -3.37
CA VAL A 160 1.76 7.25 -4.66
C VAL A 160 2.79 7.21 -5.78
N PRO A 161 2.56 6.41 -6.85
CA PRO A 161 3.42 6.44 -8.02
C PRO A 161 3.30 7.77 -8.76
N ILE A 162 4.41 8.44 -9.07
CA ILE A 162 4.45 9.66 -9.91
C ILE A 162 3.81 9.39 -11.28
N SER A 163 3.95 8.16 -11.77
CA SER A 163 3.43 7.75 -13.07
C SER A 163 1.90 7.77 -13.17
N GLY A 164 1.20 8.01 -12.07
CA GLY A 164 -0.25 7.91 -12.00
C GLY A 164 -0.75 6.46 -12.08
N GLY A 165 -2.08 6.29 -12.06
CA GLY A 165 -2.75 5.00 -11.99
C GLY A 165 -2.86 4.47 -10.55
N THR A 166 -3.84 3.61 -10.34
CA THR A 166 -4.08 2.99 -9.02
C THR A 166 -3.02 1.92 -8.74
N PRO A 167 -2.29 1.96 -7.61
CA PRO A 167 -1.42 0.87 -7.23
C PRO A 167 -2.24 -0.33 -6.73
N LEU A 168 -1.81 -1.53 -7.11
CA LEU A 168 -2.25 -2.76 -6.45
C LEU A 168 -1.24 -3.12 -5.38
N TYR A 169 -1.70 -3.28 -4.16
CA TYR A 169 -0.88 -3.78 -3.06
C TYR A 169 -1.06 -5.29 -2.91
N ILE A 170 0.04 -6.01 -2.72
CA ILE A 170 0.04 -7.45 -2.49
C ILE A 170 0.81 -7.73 -1.21
N LEU A 171 0.18 -8.40 -0.26
CA LEU A 171 0.81 -8.79 0.99
C LEU A 171 0.90 -10.32 1.06
N ASN A 172 2.12 -10.86 1.08
CA ASN A 172 2.39 -12.30 1.11
C ASN A 172 1.65 -13.10 0.02
N GLY A 173 1.51 -12.49 -1.17
CA GLY A 173 0.81 -13.09 -2.32
C GLY A 173 -0.68 -12.79 -2.39
N VAL A 174 -1.31 -12.20 -1.37
CA VAL A 174 -2.74 -11.84 -1.36
C VAL A 174 -2.94 -10.39 -1.80
N GLU A 175 -3.79 -10.18 -2.81
CA GLU A 175 -4.14 -8.85 -3.31
C GLU A 175 -4.92 -8.07 -2.22
N GLN A 176 -4.49 -6.84 -1.95
CA GLN A 176 -5.10 -5.95 -0.94
C GLN A 176 -5.96 -4.89 -1.62
N LYS A 177 -7.15 -4.65 -1.11
CA LYS A 177 -8.09 -3.66 -1.67
C LYS A 177 -7.73 -2.22 -1.32
N SER A 178 -6.94 -2.00 -0.25
CA SER A 178 -6.52 -0.67 0.20
C SER A 178 -5.10 -0.67 0.74
N TYR A 179 -4.53 0.54 0.90
CA TYR A 179 -3.23 0.73 1.57
C TYR A 179 -3.30 0.47 3.09
N ASP A 180 -4.49 0.51 3.69
CA ASP A 180 -4.65 0.54 5.14
C ASP A 180 -3.97 -0.64 5.83
N ARG A 181 -4.12 -1.86 5.26
CA ARG A 181 -3.44 -3.06 5.78
C ARG A 181 -1.91 -2.99 5.63
N ILE A 182 -1.43 -2.40 4.54
CA ILE A 182 0.01 -2.18 4.31
C ILE A 182 0.55 -1.14 5.29
N GLY A 183 -0.19 -0.07 5.55
CA GLY A 183 0.16 0.97 6.52
C GLY A 183 0.29 0.46 7.97
N THR A 184 -0.38 -0.66 8.31
CA THR A 184 -0.23 -1.26 9.64
C THR A 184 1.08 -2.02 9.83
N LEU A 185 1.78 -2.39 8.76
CA LEU A 185 3.06 -3.08 8.82
C LEU A 185 4.16 -2.14 9.29
N ARG A 186 5.18 -2.73 9.90
CA ARG A 186 6.41 -2.02 10.25
C ARG A 186 7.58 -2.54 9.42
N PRO A 187 8.54 -1.67 9.03
CA PRO A 187 9.68 -2.06 8.21
C PRO A 187 10.48 -3.25 8.76
N GLU A 188 10.60 -3.39 10.07
CA GLU A 188 11.26 -4.54 10.71
C GLU A 188 10.53 -5.88 10.48
N GLN A 189 9.25 -5.86 10.14
CA GLN A 189 8.46 -7.05 9.80
C GLN A 189 8.60 -7.44 8.33
N ILE A 190 9.16 -6.55 7.51
CA ILE A 190 9.23 -6.71 6.06
C ILE A 190 10.55 -7.39 5.67
N LYS A 191 10.44 -8.43 4.85
CA LYS A 191 11.58 -9.08 4.20
C LYS A 191 11.97 -8.30 2.94
N THR A 192 11.03 -8.17 2.01
CA THR A 192 11.26 -7.49 0.72
C THR A 192 10.07 -6.62 0.35
N VAL A 193 10.38 -5.53 -0.35
CA VAL A 193 9.41 -4.71 -1.07
C VAL A 193 9.77 -4.75 -2.55
N ASN A 194 8.80 -5.12 -3.37
CA ASN A 194 8.95 -5.22 -4.82
C ASN A 194 7.96 -4.28 -5.50
N VAL A 195 8.42 -3.44 -6.42
CA VAL A 195 7.57 -2.58 -7.23
C VAL A 195 7.75 -2.87 -8.71
N ASN A 196 6.65 -3.23 -9.36
CA ASN A 196 6.59 -3.42 -10.80
C ASN A 196 5.73 -2.32 -11.43
N TYR A 197 6.36 -1.44 -12.20
CA TYR A 197 5.70 -0.36 -12.95
C TYR A 197 5.14 -0.84 -14.31
N TYR A 198 5.28 -2.13 -14.60
CA TYR A 198 4.87 -2.79 -15.84
C TYR A 198 4.01 -4.01 -15.52
N PRO A 199 2.78 -3.83 -14.95
CA PRO A 199 1.97 -4.94 -14.46
C PRO A 199 1.74 -6.01 -15.52
N PRO A 200 2.04 -7.30 -15.25
CA PRO A 200 1.73 -8.39 -16.17
C PRO A 200 0.22 -8.61 -16.32
N ALA A 201 -0.20 -9.35 -17.37
CA ALA A 201 -1.60 -9.53 -17.74
C ALA A 201 -2.46 -10.25 -16.67
N LYS A 202 -1.84 -10.96 -15.74
CA LYS A 202 -2.52 -11.61 -14.62
C LYS A 202 -3.21 -10.65 -13.65
N TYR A 203 -2.86 -9.37 -13.67
CA TYR A 203 -3.51 -8.35 -12.86
C TYR A 203 -4.51 -7.56 -13.70
N SER A 204 -5.59 -7.12 -13.06
CA SER A 204 -6.63 -6.32 -13.70
C SER A 204 -6.03 -5.13 -14.47
N ALA A 205 -6.66 -4.77 -15.58
CA ALA A 205 -6.23 -3.67 -16.42
C ALA A 205 -6.32 -2.28 -15.76
N GLN A 206 -7.01 -2.16 -14.63
CA GLN A 206 -7.15 -0.91 -13.86
C GLN A 206 -5.87 -0.48 -13.11
N TYR A 207 -4.92 -1.40 -12.86
CA TYR A 207 -3.76 -1.10 -12.04
C TYR A 207 -2.61 -0.51 -12.83
N GLY A 208 -2.02 0.58 -12.30
CA GLY A 208 -0.89 1.28 -12.89
C GLY A 208 0.48 0.77 -12.45
N CYS A 209 0.57 0.19 -11.25
CA CYS A 209 1.76 -0.51 -10.75
C CYS A 209 1.35 -1.57 -9.71
N ILE A 210 2.27 -2.49 -9.44
CA ILE A 210 2.11 -3.52 -8.41
C ILE A 210 3.15 -3.28 -7.33
N ILE A 211 2.73 -3.20 -6.07
CA ILE A 211 3.58 -3.08 -4.89
C ILE A 211 3.40 -4.35 -4.06
N SER A 212 4.38 -5.26 -4.13
CA SER A 212 4.33 -6.53 -3.42
C SER A 212 5.23 -6.47 -2.19
N ILE A 213 4.68 -6.78 -1.03
CA ILE A 213 5.38 -6.82 0.25
C ILE A 213 5.38 -8.25 0.76
N THR A 214 6.57 -8.75 1.04
CA THR A 214 6.75 -10.04 1.70
C THR A 214 7.26 -9.78 3.12
N THR A 215 6.57 -10.36 4.11
CA THR A 215 6.98 -10.24 5.51
C THR A 215 8.03 -11.29 5.89
N ASN A 216 8.75 -11.02 6.97
CA ASN A 216 9.66 -12.01 7.58
C ASN A 216 8.83 -13.18 8.11
N GLN A 217 9.08 -14.36 7.60
CA GLN A 217 8.45 -15.60 8.09
C GLN A 217 9.41 -16.26 9.04
N GLN A 218 8.99 -16.48 10.28
CA GLN A 218 9.76 -17.25 11.25
C GLN A 218 9.29 -18.70 11.25
N LEU A 219 10.22 -19.60 11.01
CA LEU A 219 9.98 -21.08 11.06
C LEU A 219 10.17 -21.67 12.45
N THR A 220 10.41 -20.84 13.45
CA THR A 220 10.58 -21.24 14.86
C THR A 220 9.41 -20.77 15.70
N ASP A 221 9.17 -21.44 16.82
CA ASP A 221 8.20 -21.02 17.81
C ASP A 221 8.52 -19.60 18.29
N TYR A 222 7.61 -18.69 18.08
CA TYR A 222 7.83 -17.26 18.31
C TYR A 222 6.54 -16.58 18.77
N PHE A 223 6.70 -15.70 19.77
CA PHE A 223 5.65 -14.80 20.24
C PHE A 223 6.20 -13.37 20.33
N SER A 224 5.44 -12.41 19.82
CA SER A 224 5.72 -10.98 19.97
C SER A 224 4.42 -10.24 20.21
N ALA A 225 4.46 -9.25 21.11
CA ALA A 225 3.40 -8.26 21.28
C ALA A 225 3.99 -6.87 21.13
N GLN A 226 3.23 -5.98 20.48
CA GLN A 226 3.62 -4.58 20.26
C GLN A 226 2.47 -3.67 20.59
N VAL A 227 2.74 -2.64 21.37
CA VAL A 227 1.82 -1.53 21.65
C VAL A 227 2.41 -0.26 21.05
N GLU A 228 1.57 0.51 20.37
CA GLU A 228 1.96 1.77 19.75
C GLU A 228 0.88 2.81 20.03
N HIS A 229 1.30 3.98 20.48
CA HIS A 229 0.44 5.15 20.71
C HIS A 229 0.93 6.30 19.85
N ASN A 230 0.02 6.90 19.09
CA ASN A 230 0.23 8.02 18.21
C ASN A 230 -0.60 9.21 18.71
N SER A 231 0.07 10.33 19.04
CA SER A 231 -0.56 11.60 19.41
C SER A 231 -0.27 12.64 18.33
N LEU A 232 -1.29 13.09 17.62
CA LEU A 232 -1.18 14.12 16.59
C LEU A 232 -1.70 15.45 17.14
N PHE A 233 -0.83 16.48 17.10
CA PHE A 233 -1.07 17.84 17.55
C PHE A 233 -1.14 18.77 16.32
N GLY A 234 -2.33 18.99 15.81
CA GLY A 234 -2.67 19.94 14.76
C GLY A 234 -3.55 21.06 15.31
N ARG A 235 -4.48 21.57 14.51
CA ARG A 235 -5.54 22.46 15.00
C ARG A 235 -6.40 21.76 16.04
N ARG A 236 -6.58 20.44 15.86
CA ARG A 236 -7.25 19.56 16.80
C ARG A 236 -6.38 18.36 17.14
N TYR A 237 -6.58 17.85 18.34
CA TYR A 237 -5.90 16.65 18.81
C TYR A 237 -6.55 15.41 18.21
N THR A 238 -5.70 14.50 17.70
CA THR A 238 -6.07 13.20 17.16
C THR A 238 -5.20 12.13 17.79
N GLU A 239 -5.75 10.96 18.06
CA GLU A 239 -5.00 9.84 18.62
C GLU A 239 -5.26 8.54 17.87
N GLU A 240 -4.26 7.67 17.91
CA GLU A 240 -4.36 6.32 17.38
C GLU A 240 -3.58 5.35 18.29
N ASP A 241 -4.24 4.26 18.70
CA ASP A 241 -3.67 3.19 19.49
C ASP A 241 -3.65 1.90 18.69
N VAL A 242 -2.51 1.21 18.66
CA VAL A 242 -2.36 -0.04 17.93
C VAL A 242 -1.77 -1.12 18.82
N LEU A 243 -2.47 -2.25 18.90
CA LEU A 243 -2.00 -3.50 19.51
C LEU A 243 -1.76 -4.52 18.40
N ARG A 244 -0.55 -5.11 18.35
CA ARG A 244 -0.21 -6.19 17.44
C ARG A 244 0.28 -7.40 18.22
N ILE A 245 -0.21 -8.57 17.85
CA ILE A 245 0.22 -9.85 18.42
C ILE A 245 0.63 -10.75 17.26
N SER A 246 1.85 -11.25 17.32
CA SER A 246 2.39 -12.20 16.33
C SER A 246 2.71 -13.52 17.03
N LEU A 247 2.17 -14.60 16.49
CA LEU A 247 2.42 -15.97 16.91
C LEU A 247 2.93 -16.78 15.74
N SER A 248 4.00 -17.51 15.92
CA SER A 248 4.51 -18.42 14.89
C SER A 248 4.87 -19.76 15.51
N LYS A 249 4.56 -20.83 14.81
CA LYS A 249 5.01 -22.19 15.08
C LYS A 249 5.49 -22.84 13.78
N LYS A 250 6.16 -23.99 13.85
CA LYS A 250 6.79 -24.66 12.70
C LYS A 250 5.94 -24.72 11.43
N LYS A 251 4.61 -24.82 11.54
CA LYS A 251 3.70 -25.00 10.41
C LYS A 251 2.72 -23.86 10.19
N TRP A 252 2.61 -22.91 11.10
CA TRP A 252 1.66 -21.81 10.97
C TRP A 252 2.17 -20.51 11.57
N ASP A 253 1.74 -19.42 11.00
CA ASP A 253 1.94 -18.05 11.47
C ASP A 253 0.61 -17.36 11.63
N ASN A 254 0.51 -16.52 12.66
CA ASN A 254 -0.65 -15.68 12.90
C ASN A 254 -0.20 -14.28 13.27
N LEU A 255 -0.86 -13.28 12.69
CA LEU A 255 -0.71 -11.87 13.02
C LEU A 255 -2.10 -11.29 13.26
N LEU A 256 -2.36 -10.88 14.50
CA LEU A 256 -3.56 -10.13 14.88
C LEU A 256 -3.17 -8.68 15.18
N SER A 257 -3.87 -7.73 14.57
CA SER A 257 -3.71 -6.30 14.85
C SER A 257 -5.05 -5.68 15.16
N TYR A 258 -5.10 -4.91 16.26
CA TYR A 258 -6.22 -4.05 16.60
C TYR A 258 -5.75 -2.60 16.59
N ASN A 259 -6.48 -1.75 15.89
CA ASN A 259 -6.24 -0.33 15.80
C ASN A 259 -7.51 0.41 16.28
N PHE A 260 -7.35 1.31 17.22
CA PHE A 260 -8.33 2.31 17.61
C PHE A 260 -7.83 3.67 17.16
N SER A 261 -8.68 4.46 16.49
CA SER A 261 -8.36 5.84 16.15
C SER A 261 -9.50 6.77 16.55
N TYR A 262 -9.14 7.91 17.08
CA TYR A 262 -10.05 9.02 17.35
C TYR A 262 -9.58 10.23 16.54
N LEU A 263 -10.19 10.41 15.38
CA LEU A 263 -9.84 11.47 14.45
C LEU A 263 -10.67 12.71 14.70
N ASN A 264 -10.00 13.85 14.86
CA ASN A 264 -10.58 15.18 14.85
C ASN A 264 -9.92 16.01 13.73
N GLU A 265 -10.72 16.61 12.89
CA GLU A 265 -10.24 17.47 11.81
C GLU A 265 -11.02 18.78 11.80
N ASP A 266 -10.33 19.86 11.48
CA ASP A 266 -10.90 21.18 11.26
C ASP A 266 -10.55 21.62 9.84
N ASN A 267 -11.54 21.55 8.96
CA ASN A 267 -11.40 21.90 7.57
C ASN A 267 -12.21 23.15 7.28
N THR A 268 -11.53 24.17 6.80
CA THR A 268 -12.15 25.42 6.37
C THR A 268 -11.86 25.70 4.91
N GLY A 269 -12.63 26.57 4.29
CA GLY A 269 -12.35 26.94 2.91
C GLY A 269 -13.35 27.92 2.32
N THR A 270 -13.06 28.34 1.11
CA THR A 270 -13.93 29.21 0.33
C THR A 270 -14.03 28.68 -1.09
N ASN A 271 -15.26 28.51 -1.56
CA ASN A 271 -15.57 28.28 -2.97
C ASN A 271 -16.20 29.55 -3.55
N GLN A 272 -15.62 30.01 -4.66
CA GLN A 272 -16.11 31.19 -5.38
C GLN A 272 -16.51 30.77 -6.80
N TYR A 273 -17.71 31.12 -7.18
CA TYR A 273 -18.30 30.84 -8.49
C TYR A 273 -18.42 32.14 -9.26
N ASP A 274 -17.70 32.30 -10.36
CA ASP A 274 -17.76 33.42 -11.26
C ASP A 274 -18.41 32.93 -12.57
N VAL A 275 -19.59 33.44 -12.94
CA VAL A 275 -20.28 33.12 -14.19
C VAL A 275 -20.27 34.36 -15.07
N LEU A 276 -19.71 34.27 -16.28
CA LEU A 276 -19.74 35.33 -17.29
C LEU A 276 -21.08 35.30 -18.02
N SER A 277 -21.95 36.22 -17.70
CA SER A 277 -23.20 36.39 -18.43
C SER A 277 -22.94 36.74 -19.92
N PRO A 278 -23.81 36.33 -20.86
CA PRO A 278 -23.73 36.71 -22.28
C PRO A 278 -23.68 38.23 -22.52
N LYS A 279 -24.11 39.03 -21.56
CA LYS A 279 -24.05 40.50 -21.57
C LYS A 279 -22.75 41.07 -21.02
N GLY A 280 -21.72 40.24 -20.79
CA GLY A 280 -20.40 40.66 -20.26
C GLY A 280 -20.40 41.05 -18.78
N LYS A 281 -21.48 40.78 -18.03
CA LYS A 281 -21.56 40.98 -16.59
C LYS A 281 -21.10 39.71 -15.89
N THR A 282 -20.20 39.84 -14.91
CA THR A 282 -19.79 38.73 -14.07
C THR A 282 -20.73 38.66 -12.87
N GLU A 283 -21.50 37.60 -12.79
CA GLU A 283 -22.22 37.24 -11.56
C GLU A 283 -21.24 36.45 -10.69
N ARG A 284 -21.07 36.88 -9.47
CA ARG A 284 -20.11 36.28 -8.52
C ARG A 284 -20.84 35.86 -7.27
N SER A 285 -20.63 34.64 -6.87
CA SER A 285 -21.07 34.13 -5.58
C SER A 285 -19.91 33.48 -4.84
N SER A 286 -19.86 33.59 -3.53
CA SER A 286 -18.86 32.93 -2.71
C SER A 286 -19.51 32.21 -1.53
N ILE A 287 -18.98 31.04 -1.22
CA ILE A 287 -19.36 30.26 -0.05
C ILE A 287 -18.11 30.04 0.79
N SER A 288 -18.12 30.58 1.99
CA SER A 288 -17.15 30.24 3.02
C SER A 288 -17.73 29.12 3.87
N TYR A 289 -16.98 28.06 4.11
CA TYR A 289 -17.41 26.95 4.95
C TYR A 289 -16.37 26.62 6.01
N ASN A 290 -16.87 26.20 7.14
CA ASN A 290 -16.07 25.58 8.20
C ASN A 290 -16.64 24.19 8.45
N ASN A 291 -15.85 23.16 8.24
CA ASN A 291 -16.23 21.77 8.48
C ASN A 291 -15.43 21.23 9.65
N GLU A 292 -16.14 20.95 10.74
CA GLU A 292 -15.55 20.39 11.96
C GLU A 292 -15.98 18.93 12.13
N ILE A 293 -15.03 18.01 12.11
CA ILE A 293 -15.29 16.62 12.48
C ILE A 293 -15.14 16.50 13.99
N LEU A 294 -16.25 16.55 14.72
CA LEU A 294 -16.29 16.58 16.18
C LEU A 294 -15.88 15.26 16.82
N SER A 295 -16.13 14.14 16.18
CA SER A 295 -15.81 12.81 16.72
C SER A 295 -15.86 11.76 15.63
N LYS A 296 -14.78 11.02 15.49
CA LYS A 296 -14.72 9.87 14.57
C LYS A 296 -13.95 8.71 15.24
N PRO A 297 -14.52 8.06 16.24
CA PRO A 297 -13.94 6.81 16.73
C PRO A 297 -14.04 5.75 15.63
N ALA A 298 -12.93 5.10 15.36
CA ALA A 298 -12.88 3.98 14.44
C ALA A 298 -12.14 2.80 15.10
N HIS A 299 -12.63 1.59 14.83
CA HIS A 299 -12.05 0.34 15.30
C HIS A 299 -11.73 -0.51 14.07
N HIS A 300 -10.48 -0.91 13.93
CA HIS A 300 -10.03 -1.74 12.85
C HIS A 300 -9.31 -2.98 13.39
N ILE A 301 -9.82 -4.15 13.08
CA ILE A 301 -9.24 -5.45 13.43
C ILE A 301 -8.73 -6.08 12.15
N VAL A 302 -7.48 -6.52 12.15
CA VAL A 302 -6.83 -7.21 11.01
C VAL A 302 -6.30 -8.54 11.50
N GLU A 303 -6.61 -9.60 10.77
CA GLU A 303 -6.15 -10.96 11.01
C GLU A 303 -5.43 -11.48 9.77
N SER A 304 -4.28 -12.13 9.97
CA SER A 304 -3.56 -12.86 8.90
C SER A 304 -3.06 -14.18 9.45
N PHE A 305 -3.55 -15.27 8.91
CA PHE A 305 -3.19 -16.63 9.29
C PHE A 305 -2.65 -17.39 8.09
N SER A 306 -1.47 -18.01 8.24
CA SER A 306 -0.88 -18.86 7.21
C SER A 306 -0.58 -20.25 7.77
N TYR A 307 -0.97 -21.29 7.05
CA TYR A 307 -0.74 -22.68 7.41
C TYR A 307 0.00 -23.42 6.30
N ARG A 308 1.12 -24.05 6.63
CA ARG A 308 2.01 -24.76 5.74
C ARG A 308 2.24 -26.19 6.26
N PRO A 309 1.32 -27.13 5.98
CA PRO A 309 1.45 -28.51 6.43
C PRO A 309 2.73 -29.19 5.93
N ASN A 310 3.17 -28.84 4.71
CA ASN A 310 4.37 -29.33 4.05
C ASN A 310 4.93 -28.28 3.06
N GLN A 311 6.00 -28.61 2.35
CA GLN A 311 6.67 -27.70 1.40
C GLN A 311 5.84 -27.44 0.12
N LYS A 312 4.86 -28.28 -0.18
CA LYS A 312 4.04 -28.19 -1.41
C LYS A 312 2.76 -27.39 -1.21
N PHE A 313 2.29 -27.24 0.02
CA PHE A 313 0.97 -26.67 0.31
C PHE A 313 1.05 -25.49 1.26
N ASN A 314 0.48 -24.38 0.87
CA ASN A 314 0.35 -23.18 1.68
C ASN A 314 -1.07 -22.64 1.59
N ILE A 315 -1.71 -22.46 2.75
CA ILE A 315 -3.02 -21.81 2.87
C ILE A 315 -2.81 -20.52 3.64
N THR A 316 -3.28 -19.41 3.09
CA THR A 316 -3.25 -18.10 3.75
C THR A 316 -4.66 -17.55 3.81
N PHE A 317 -5.12 -17.25 5.01
CA PHE A 317 -6.35 -16.51 5.27
C PHE A 317 -5.98 -15.09 5.72
N GLN A 318 -6.69 -14.10 5.20
CA GLN A 318 -6.60 -12.72 5.67
C GLN A 318 -8.00 -12.15 5.80
N GLY A 319 -8.26 -11.49 6.92
CA GLY A 319 -9.53 -10.84 7.20
C GLY A 319 -9.34 -9.50 7.90
N ASP A 320 -10.31 -8.61 7.73
CA ASP A 320 -10.38 -7.38 8.48
C ASP A 320 -11.82 -6.94 8.71
N ILE A 321 -12.03 -6.25 9.82
CA ILE A 321 -13.30 -5.62 10.19
C ILE A 321 -13.00 -4.18 10.57
N ASN A 322 -13.71 -3.25 9.94
CA ASN A 322 -13.61 -1.83 10.25
C ASN A 322 -15.00 -1.30 10.66
N ILE A 323 -15.07 -0.60 11.77
CA ILE A 323 -16.28 0.06 12.30
C ILE A 323 -15.90 1.51 12.56
N SER A 324 -16.57 2.45 11.90
CA SER A 324 -16.35 3.87 12.13
C SER A 324 -17.67 4.63 12.25
N ASN A 325 -17.68 5.60 13.18
CA ASN A 325 -18.76 6.54 13.34
C ASN A 325 -18.21 7.94 13.12
N LYS A 326 -18.88 8.76 12.31
CA LYS A 326 -18.52 10.14 12.03
C LYS A 326 -19.62 11.07 12.46
N LYS A 327 -19.26 12.17 13.10
CA LYS A 327 -20.12 13.36 13.27
C LYS A 327 -19.36 14.53 12.69
N ALA A 328 -19.97 15.25 11.76
CA ALA A 328 -19.42 16.46 11.18
C ALA A 328 -20.45 17.58 11.28
N ASN A 329 -19.97 18.74 11.66
CA ASN A 329 -20.74 19.98 11.66
C ASN A 329 -20.10 20.93 10.63
N THR A 330 -20.88 21.37 9.67
CA THR A 330 -20.44 22.30 8.64
C THR A 330 -21.26 23.58 8.75
N GLN A 331 -20.59 24.70 8.86
CA GLN A 331 -21.21 26.03 8.80
C GLN A 331 -20.73 26.73 7.53
N GLY A 332 -21.63 27.39 6.84
CA GLY A 332 -21.32 28.10 5.61
C GLY A 332 -22.07 29.44 5.54
N ASP A 333 -21.34 30.48 5.22
CA ASP A 333 -21.89 31.78 4.88
C ASP A 333 -21.80 31.98 3.37
N GLU A 334 -22.91 32.31 2.75
CA GLU A 334 -23.01 32.52 1.35
C GLU A 334 -23.23 34.00 1.06
N TYR A 335 -22.37 34.56 0.19
CA TYR A 335 -22.39 35.96 -0.21
C TYR A 335 -22.68 36.06 -1.71
N ASN A 336 -23.63 36.90 -2.10
CA ASN A 336 -23.80 37.31 -3.48
C ASN A 336 -23.04 38.60 -3.74
N HIS A 337 -22.24 38.65 -4.81
CA HIS A 337 -21.47 39.81 -5.22
C HIS A 337 -22.04 40.39 -6.52
N GLU A 338 -23.18 41.04 -6.45
CA GLU A 338 -23.72 41.81 -7.56
C GLU A 338 -23.26 43.26 -7.50
N TYR A 339 -22.78 43.79 -8.63
CA TYR A 339 -22.42 45.20 -8.79
C TYR A 339 -21.47 45.81 -7.74
N GLY A 340 -20.58 44.97 -7.20
CA GLY A 340 -19.59 45.42 -6.20
C GLY A 340 -20.10 45.50 -4.75
N LEU A 341 -21.32 45.07 -4.51
CA LEU A 341 -21.91 44.97 -3.17
C LEU A 341 -21.82 43.49 -2.69
N ASN A 342 -21.26 43.29 -1.49
CA ASN A 342 -21.30 41.99 -0.82
C ASN A 342 -22.54 41.91 0.03
N THR A 343 -23.50 41.11 -0.38
CA THR A 343 -24.73 40.89 0.38
C THR A 343 -24.70 39.47 0.94
N LEU A 344 -24.84 39.31 2.26
CA LEU A 344 -25.06 37.98 2.84
C LEU A 344 -26.40 37.43 2.33
N TYR A 345 -26.34 36.37 1.54
CA TYR A 345 -27.52 35.76 0.93
C TYR A 345 -28.11 34.65 1.82
N SER A 346 -27.27 33.82 2.38
CA SER A 346 -27.68 32.68 3.17
C SER A 346 -26.65 32.32 4.21
N ASN A 347 -27.12 31.88 5.37
CA ASN A 347 -26.34 31.17 6.36
C ASN A 347 -26.80 29.71 6.39
N THR A 348 -25.88 28.76 6.23
CA THR A 348 -26.18 27.34 6.20
C THR A 348 -25.51 26.63 7.36
N HIS A 349 -26.24 25.71 7.97
CA HIS A 349 -25.73 24.83 9.02
C HIS A 349 -26.07 23.39 8.64
N GLN A 350 -25.06 22.52 8.61
CA GLN A 350 -25.22 21.12 8.28
C GLN A 350 -24.64 20.23 9.38
N ASP A 351 -25.47 19.37 9.93
CA ASP A 351 -25.05 18.27 10.80
C ASP A 351 -25.09 16.96 10.04
N GLU A 352 -23.95 16.29 9.96
CA GLU A 352 -23.82 14.96 9.38
C GLU A 352 -23.49 13.92 10.46
N ARG A 353 -24.20 12.82 10.44
CA ARG A 353 -23.86 11.59 11.19
C ARG A 353 -23.76 10.43 10.22
N SER A 354 -22.64 9.72 10.28
CA SER A 354 -22.52 8.51 9.47
C SER A 354 -21.94 7.36 10.29
N ARG A 355 -22.38 6.16 9.96
CA ARG A 355 -21.87 4.90 10.52
C ARG A 355 -21.53 3.95 9.39
N ASN A 356 -20.26 3.52 9.35
CA ASN A 356 -19.75 2.58 8.38
C ASN A 356 -19.26 1.33 9.06
N ILE A 357 -19.67 0.17 8.54
CA ILE A 357 -19.17 -1.14 8.96
C ILE A 357 -18.71 -1.83 7.69
N SER A 358 -17.48 -2.32 7.67
CA SER A 358 -17.00 -3.16 6.57
C SER A 358 -16.24 -4.37 7.10
N ALA A 359 -16.34 -5.47 6.37
CA ALA A 359 -15.62 -6.69 6.63
C ALA A 359 -15.06 -7.25 5.32
N ASN A 360 -13.86 -7.80 5.38
CA ASN A 360 -13.20 -8.46 4.27
C ASN A 360 -12.66 -9.81 4.72
N ALA A 361 -12.75 -10.82 3.86
CA ALA A 361 -12.19 -12.14 4.06
C ALA A 361 -11.61 -12.66 2.75
N ASP A 362 -10.32 -12.98 2.73
CA ASP A 362 -9.61 -13.49 1.57
C ASP A 362 -8.92 -14.81 1.93
N LEU A 363 -9.01 -15.78 1.02
CA LEU A 363 -8.34 -17.07 1.12
C LEU A 363 -7.45 -17.27 -0.10
N LEU A 364 -6.20 -17.66 0.12
CA LEU A 364 -5.25 -18.05 -0.90
C LEU A 364 -4.74 -19.46 -0.61
N VAL A 365 -4.81 -20.32 -1.60
CA VAL A 365 -4.27 -21.69 -1.56
C VAL A 365 -3.24 -21.81 -2.66
N ASN A 366 -1.99 -22.09 -2.30
CA ASN A 366 -0.91 -22.39 -3.24
C ASN A 366 -0.53 -23.86 -3.15
N TYR A 367 -0.50 -24.53 -4.30
CA TYR A 367 -0.07 -25.91 -4.43
C TYR A 367 1.09 -26.04 -5.43
N THR A 368 2.27 -26.38 -4.93
CA THR A 368 3.46 -26.66 -5.73
C THR A 368 3.37 -28.12 -6.22
N MET A 369 2.94 -28.29 -7.47
CA MET A 369 2.80 -29.62 -8.09
C MET A 369 4.17 -30.26 -8.31
N THR A 370 5.09 -29.48 -8.90
CA THR A 370 6.50 -29.84 -9.13
C THR A 370 7.38 -28.62 -8.93
N ASP A 371 8.71 -28.77 -8.96
CA ASP A 371 9.65 -27.64 -8.90
C ASP A 371 9.47 -26.58 -10.01
N LYS A 372 8.66 -26.92 -11.03
CA LYS A 372 8.39 -26.05 -12.19
C LYS A 372 6.96 -25.58 -12.28
N GLN A 373 6.04 -26.18 -11.52
CA GLN A 373 4.61 -26.00 -11.70
C GLN A 373 3.94 -25.65 -10.37
N GLN A 374 3.18 -24.57 -10.37
CA GLN A 374 2.37 -24.15 -9.23
C GLN A 374 0.95 -23.84 -9.69
N LEU A 375 0.00 -24.25 -8.87
CA LEU A 375 -1.40 -23.86 -8.97
C LEU A 375 -1.73 -22.97 -7.77
N SER A 376 -2.32 -21.81 -8.04
CA SER A 376 -2.78 -20.87 -7.03
C SER A 376 -4.28 -20.65 -7.20
N VAL A 377 -5.05 -20.79 -6.13
CA VAL A 377 -6.48 -20.49 -6.10
C VAL A 377 -6.72 -19.48 -5.01
N SER A 378 -7.35 -18.36 -5.36
CA SER A 378 -7.74 -17.36 -4.37
C SER A 378 -9.22 -17.01 -4.52
N GLY A 379 -9.85 -16.66 -3.40
CA GLY A 379 -11.19 -16.15 -3.34
C GLY A 379 -11.32 -15.15 -2.22
N GLY A 380 -12.16 -14.13 -2.42
CA GLY A 380 -12.39 -13.10 -1.43
C GLY A 380 -13.84 -12.64 -1.43
N TYR A 381 -14.28 -12.25 -0.24
CA TYR A 381 -15.59 -11.64 -0.02
C TYR A 381 -15.41 -10.33 0.75
N PHE A 382 -16.06 -9.30 0.27
CA PHE A 382 -16.13 -7.99 0.92
C PHE A 382 -17.57 -7.61 1.15
N TYR A 383 -17.86 -7.19 2.38
CA TYR A 383 -19.13 -6.61 2.78
C TYR A 383 -18.91 -5.22 3.34
N ALA A 384 -19.76 -4.25 2.97
CA ALA A 384 -19.80 -2.96 3.63
C ALA A 384 -21.23 -2.43 3.73
N LYS A 385 -21.52 -1.78 4.86
CA LYS A 385 -22.77 -1.08 5.12
C LYS A 385 -22.47 0.32 5.60
N ALA A 386 -22.94 1.29 4.83
CA ALA A 386 -22.85 2.70 5.15
C ALA A 386 -24.25 3.25 5.43
N LYS A 387 -24.40 4.01 6.53
CA LYS A 387 -25.59 4.80 6.85
C LYS A 387 -25.15 6.24 7.04
N SER A 388 -25.90 7.18 6.49
CA SER A 388 -25.68 8.62 6.69
C SER A 388 -27.01 9.32 6.98
N GLU A 389 -26.94 10.32 7.84
CA GLU A 389 -28.02 11.25 8.14
C GLU A 389 -27.43 12.64 8.09
N ILE A 390 -28.01 13.50 7.27
CA ILE A 390 -27.61 14.89 7.08
C ILE A 390 -28.81 15.76 7.35
N ASP A 391 -28.69 16.64 8.33
CA ASP A 391 -29.65 17.72 8.62
C ASP A 391 -29.03 19.03 8.12
N LEU A 392 -29.69 19.68 7.17
CA LEU A 392 -29.27 20.95 6.58
C LEU A 392 -30.33 22.03 6.93
N VAL A 393 -29.89 23.12 7.53
CA VAL A 393 -30.70 24.30 7.81
C VAL A 393 -30.12 25.48 7.04
N SER A 394 -30.97 26.16 6.25
CA SER A 394 -30.61 27.36 5.52
C SER A 394 -31.49 28.54 5.96
N ASN A 395 -30.85 29.68 6.26
CA ASN A 395 -31.51 30.91 6.74
C ASN A 395 -32.44 30.70 7.96
N SER A 396 -32.13 29.75 8.82
CA SER A 396 -32.91 29.37 10.02
C SER A 396 -34.38 29.02 9.74
N LYS A 397 -34.78 28.87 8.49
CA LYS A 397 -36.18 28.66 8.07
C LYS A 397 -36.39 27.43 7.20
N ASN A 398 -35.46 27.14 6.30
CA ASN A 398 -35.56 26.00 5.39
C ASN A 398 -34.76 24.84 5.93
N ARG A 399 -35.41 23.76 6.32
CA ARG A 399 -34.78 22.55 6.80
C ARG A 399 -34.89 21.44 5.77
N SER A 400 -33.78 20.75 5.55
CA SER A 400 -33.72 19.58 4.69
C SER A 400 -33.08 18.44 5.45
N ARG A 401 -33.63 17.24 5.32
CA ARG A 401 -33.05 16.04 5.89
C ARG A 401 -32.78 15.02 4.80
N ILE A 402 -31.57 14.45 4.80
CA ILE A 402 -31.16 13.43 3.86
C ILE A 402 -30.75 12.18 4.65
N ASN A 403 -31.42 11.08 4.40
CA ASN A 403 -31.09 9.79 4.97
C ASN A 403 -30.56 8.86 3.86
N GLY A 404 -29.33 8.40 4.01
CA GLY A 404 -28.68 7.51 3.07
C GLY A 404 -28.38 6.14 3.68
N LYS A 405 -28.50 5.09 2.88
CA LYS A 405 -28.07 3.74 3.23
C LYS A 405 -27.52 3.08 1.98
N ASN A 406 -26.33 2.45 2.11
CA ASN A 406 -25.72 1.64 1.08
C ASN A 406 -25.27 0.30 1.67
N ASP A 407 -25.62 -0.79 1.02
CA ASP A 407 -25.20 -2.14 1.33
C ASP A 407 -24.39 -2.68 0.14
N TYR A 408 -23.11 -2.93 0.33
CA TYR A 408 -22.17 -3.42 -0.69
C TYR A 408 -21.78 -4.86 -0.40
N ASN A 409 -21.77 -5.67 -1.45
CA ASN A 409 -21.21 -7.02 -1.45
C ASN A 409 -20.29 -7.15 -2.66
N ALA A 410 -19.10 -7.69 -2.48
CA ALA A 410 -18.22 -7.96 -3.60
C ALA A 410 -17.56 -9.32 -3.41
N PHE A 411 -17.51 -10.10 -4.50
CA PHE A 411 -16.89 -11.41 -4.58
C PHE A 411 -15.75 -11.33 -5.59
N ASN A 412 -14.65 -11.99 -5.32
CA ASN A 412 -13.61 -12.22 -6.29
C ASN A 412 -13.15 -13.67 -6.23
N THR A 413 -12.74 -14.20 -7.37
CA THR A 413 -12.09 -15.51 -7.47
C THR A 413 -11.02 -15.44 -8.54
N LYS A 414 -9.92 -16.16 -8.32
CA LYS A 414 -8.82 -16.24 -9.28
C LYS A 414 -8.20 -17.62 -9.22
N ILE A 415 -8.00 -18.22 -10.37
CA ILE A 415 -7.27 -19.48 -10.55
C ILE A 415 -6.10 -19.18 -11.47
N GLU A 416 -4.90 -19.55 -11.06
CA GLU A 416 -3.66 -19.20 -11.73
C GLU A 416 -2.74 -20.42 -11.78
N TYR A 417 -2.25 -20.76 -12.95
CA TYR A 417 -1.25 -21.79 -13.17
C TYR A 417 0.04 -21.17 -13.67
N ASP A 418 1.13 -21.45 -12.97
CA ASP A 418 2.47 -21.00 -13.29
C ASP A 418 3.34 -22.20 -13.70
N TYR A 419 4.00 -22.07 -14.84
CA TYR A 419 5.03 -22.99 -15.33
C TYR A 419 6.35 -22.25 -15.51
N ASN A 420 7.43 -22.78 -14.92
CA ASN A 420 8.78 -22.21 -14.99
C ASN A 420 9.77 -23.25 -15.52
N SER A 421 10.35 -23.00 -16.68
CA SER A 421 11.41 -23.83 -17.25
C SER A 421 12.79 -23.43 -16.70
N LYS A 422 13.70 -24.41 -16.63
CA LYS A 422 15.12 -24.13 -16.29
C LYS A 422 15.85 -23.29 -17.37
N LYS A 423 15.27 -23.16 -18.57
CA LYS A 423 15.88 -22.44 -19.72
C LYS A 423 15.45 -20.97 -19.82
N GLY A 424 14.92 -20.36 -18.75
CA GLY A 424 14.49 -18.95 -18.73
C GLY A 424 13.16 -18.67 -19.40
N PHE A 425 12.36 -19.70 -19.70
CA PHE A 425 10.98 -19.56 -20.15
C PHE A 425 10.02 -19.73 -18.98
N SER A 426 9.00 -18.87 -18.87
CA SER A 426 7.88 -19.08 -17.97
C SER A 426 6.55 -18.74 -18.64
N LEU A 427 5.52 -19.45 -18.24
CA LEU A 427 4.14 -19.28 -18.69
C LEU A 427 3.26 -19.12 -17.45
N ASN A 428 2.45 -18.08 -17.44
CA ASN A 428 1.40 -17.88 -16.46
C ASN A 428 0.08 -17.78 -17.21
N VAL A 429 -0.90 -18.60 -16.84
CA VAL A 429 -2.27 -18.58 -17.40
C VAL A 429 -3.28 -18.65 -16.28
N GLY A 430 -4.42 -18.02 -16.47
CA GLY A 430 -5.44 -18.08 -15.44
C GLY A 430 -6.77 -17.45 -15.82
N PHE A 431 -7.68 -17.59 -14.88
CA PHE A 431 -9.03 -17.06 -14.90
C PHE A 431 -9.26 -16.17 -13.68
N GLN A 432 -10.02 -15.09 -13.83
CA GLN A 432 -10.46 -14.23 -12.74
C GLN A 432 -11.92 -13.84 -12.95
N GLY A 433 -12.72 -13.93 -11.87
CA GLY A 433 -14.08 -13.45 -11.79
C GLY A 433 -14.20 -12.42 -10.66
N ASN A 434 -14.86 -11.29 -10.92
CA ASN A 434 -15.23 -10.28 -9.94
C ASN A 434 -16.70 -9.98 -10.08
N SER A 435 -17.41 -9.80 -8.96
CA SER A 435 -18.81 -9.38 -8.92
C SER A 435 -19.01 -8.37 -7.81
N ILE A 436 -19.68 -7.27 -8.10
CA ILE A 436 -20.02 -6.22 -7.14
C ILE A 436 -21.53 -6.02 -7.18
N LEU A 437 -22.14 -6.09 -6.00
CA LEU A 437 -23.56 -5.81 -5.79
C LEU A 437 -23.68 -4.64 -4.82
N ASN A 438 -24.37 -3.58 -5.21
CA ASN A 438 -24.67 -2.46 -4.33
C ASN A 438 -26.17 -2.18 -4.33
N LYS A 439 -26.75 -2.07 -3.13
CA LYS A 439 -28.11 -1.63 -2.90
C LYS A 439 -28.09 -0.31 -2.14
N GLY A 440 -28.53 0.75 -2.84
CA GLY A 440 -28.60 2.11 -2.31
C GLY A 440 -30.02 2.53 -2.00
N TYR A 441 -30.17 3.34 -0.96
CA TYR A 441 -31.39 4.02 -0.60
C TYR A 441 -31.04 5.44 -0.18
N SER A 442 -31.77 6.43 -0.70
CA SER A 442 -31.67 7.83 -0.25
C SER A 442 -33.07 8.43 -0.15
N ASN A 443 -33.33 9.07 0.96
CA ASN A 443 -34.57 9.80 1.23
C ASN A 443 -34.23 11.27 1.48
N TYR A 444 -34.84 12.15 0.70
CA TYR A 444 -34.71 13.60 0.82
C TYR A 444 -36.06 14.17 1.32
N THR A 445 -36.01 14.88 2.43
CA THR A 445 -37.16 15.56 3.02
C THR A 445 -36.88 17.05 3.08
N PHE A 446 -37.73 17.86 2.50
CA PHE A 446 -37.63 19.32 2.53
C PHE A 446 -38.83 19.88 3.32
N GLU A 447 -38.54 20.63 4.40
CA GLU A 447 -39.55 21.37 5.13
C GLU A 447 -39.70 22.76 4.47
N ASN A 448 -40.96 23.24 4.33
CA ASN A 448 -41.32 24.54 3.76
C ASN A 448 -41.04 24.74 2.26
N THR A 449 -41.00 23.69 1.46
CA THR A 449 -40.92 23.78 0.01
C THR A 449 -42.08 23.06 -0.65
N THR A 450 -42.50 23.54 -1.84
CA THR A 450 -43.49 22.88 -2.71
C THR A 450 -42.90 21.65 -3.43
N THR A 451 -41.63 21.36 -3.22
CA THR A 451 -40.92 20.24 -3.83
C THR A 451 -41.18 18.93 -3.08
N PRO A 452 -41.55 17.87 -3.79
CA PRO A 452 -41.93 16.63 -3.16
C PRO A 452 -40.73 15.88 -2.57
N PHE A 453 -41.01 14.95 -1.64
CA PHE A 453 -40.10 13.95 -1.15
C PHE A 453 -39.51 13.15 -2.31
N TYR A 454 -38.17 12.99 -2.32
CA TYR A 454 -37.53 12.08 -3.26
C TYR A 454 -37.05 10.85 -2.50
N ASN A 455 -37.74 9.74 -2.76
CA ASN A 455 -37.23 8.42 -2.35
C ASN A 455 -36.53 7.77 -3.55
N ILE A 456 -35.29 7.46 -3.37
CA ILE A 456 -34.47 6.84 -4.40
C ILE A 456 -33.96 5.51 -3.90
N THR A 457 -34.30 4.46 -4.65
CA THR A 457 -33.68 3.16 -4.50
C THR A 457 -32.83 2.88 -5.71
N SER A 458 -31.65 2.33 -5.50
CA SER A 458 -30.76 1.91 -6.57
C SER A 458 -30.24 0.49 -6.33
N ASN A 459 -30.24 -0.32 -7.36
CA ASN A 459 -29.56 -1.60 -7.40
C ASN A 459 -28.49 -1.53 -8.47
N LEU A 460 -27.31 -1.99 -8.16
CA LEU A 460 -26.23 -2.09 -9.10
C LEU A 460 -25.63 -3.47 -9.02
N GLN A 461 -25.43 -4.08 -10.16
CA GLN A 461 -24.59 -5.25 -10.36
C GLN A 461 -23.51 -4.90 -11.36
N ASP A 462 -22.26 -5.31 -11.05
CA ASP A 462 -21.11 -5.04 -11.90
C ASP A 462 -20.16 -6.24 -11.89
N ASP A 463 -20.13 -6.98 -12.98
CA ASP A 463 -19.42 -8.23 -13.13
C ASP A 463 -18.26 -8.11 -14.12
N GLU A 464 -17.16 -8.81 -13.86
CA GLU A 464 -16.03 -8.97 -14.75
C GLU A 464 -15.59 -10.42 -14.77
N LEU A 465 -15.56 -11.02 -15.97
CA LEU A 465 -14.94 -12.33 -16.21
C LEU A 465 -13.74 -12.15 -17.12
N SER A 466 -12.60 -12.70 -16.74
CA SER A 466 -11.35 -12.48 -17.47
C SER A 466 -10.55 -13.76 -17.61
N LEU A 467 -9.97 -13.95 -18.79
CA LEU A 467 -8.92 -14.92 -19.07
C LEU A 467 -7.62 -14.17 -19.36
N PHE A 468 -6.51 -14.67 -18.87
CA PHE A 468 -5.21 -14.05 -19.11
C PHE A 468 -4.11 -15.08 -19.36
N ALA A 469 -3.14 -14.69 -20.16
CA ALA A 469 -1.91 -15.42 -20.38
C ALA A 469 -0.71 -14.46 -20.40
N THR A 470 0.40 -14.85 -19.81
CA THR A 470 1.68 -14.13 -19.84
C THR A 470 2.80 -15.10 -20.10
N ILE A 471 3.67 -14.77 -21.05
CA ILE A 471 4.89 -15.50 -21.36
C ILE A 471 6.07 -14.62 -21.02
N ASN A 472 7.04 -15.17 -20.32
CA ASN A 472 8.34 -14.53 -20.10
C ASN A 472 9.41 -15.40 -20.75
N GLN A 473 10.37 -14.75 -21.42
CA GLN A 473 11.51 -15.42 -22.01
C GLN A 473 12.78 -14.61 -21.80
N LYS A 474 13.82 -15.27 -21.33
CA LYS A 474 15.14 -14.71 -21.13
C LYS A 474 16.13 -15.27 -22.15
N TRP A 475 16.81 -14.38 -22.87
CA TRP A 475 17.92 -14.70 -23.78
C TRP A 475 19.13 -13.88 -23.35
N ASN A 476 20.11 -14.49 -22.71
CA ASN A 476 21.33 -13.80 -22.27
C ASN A 476 21.04 -12.45 -21.60
N LYS A 477 21.17 -11.35 -22.34
CA LYS A 477 21.00 -9.96 -21.88
C LYS A 477 19.60 -9.38 -22.12
N LEU A 478 18.73 -10.09 -22.82
CA LEU A 478 17.38 -9.65 -23.17
C LEU A 478 16.35 -10.48 -22.40
N PHE A 479 15.41 -9.80 -21.74
CA PHE A 479 14.25 -10.40 -21.09
C PHE A 479 12.98 -9.78 -21.67
N ILE A 480 12.07 -10.60 -22.16
CA ILE A 480 10.79 -10.17 -22.72
C ILE A 480 9.65 -10.76 -21.92
N THR A 481 8.71 -9.92 -21.55
CA THR A 481 7.40 -10.29 -21.01
C THR A 481 6.35 -9.89 -22.04
N ALA A 482 5.56 -10.83 -22.51
CA ALA A 482 4.41 -10.57 -23.37
C ALA A 482 3.16 -11.22 -22.77
N GLY A 483 2.07 -10.49 -22.70
CA GLY A 483 0.83 -10.99 -22.11
C GLY A 483 -0.40 -10.37 -22.74
N VAL A 484 -1.52 -11.07 -22.62
CA VAL A 484 -2.83 -10.59 -23.01
C VAL A 484 -3.86 -10.98 -21.95
N ARG A 485 -4.78 -10.06 -21.70
CA ARG A 485 -5.96 -10.30 -20.88
C ARG A 485 -7.19 -9.98 -21.72
N GLY A 486 -8.15 -10.91 -21.80
CA GLY A 486 -9.46 -10.68 -22.36
C GLY A 486 -10.48 -10.64 -21.24
N SER A 487 -11.29 -9.57 -21.19
CA SER A 487 -12.30 -9.38 -20.15
C SER A 487 -13.66 -9.12 -20.76
N ILE A 488 -14.68 -9.79 -20.24
CA ILE A 488 -16.08 -9.48 -20.47
C ILE A 488 -16.57 -8.72 -19.24
N PHE A 489 -17.16 -7.57 -19.48
CA PHE A 489 -17.77 -6.70 -18.47
C PHE A 489 -19.28 -6.73 -18.65
N HIS A 490 -20.00 -6.86 -17.55
CA HIS A 490 -21.46 -6.75 -17.51
C HIS A 490 -21.82 -5.82 -16.36
N SER A 491 -22.58 -4.76 -16.66
CA SER A 491 -23.07 -3.82 -15.66
C SER A 491 -24.56 -3.64 -15.82
N GLU A 492 -25.30 -3.74 -14.72
CA GLU A 492 -26.72 -3.46 -14.65
C GLU A 492 -26.96 -2.43 -13.53
N TYR A 493 -27.58 -1.34 -13.87
CA TYR A 493 -28.00 -0.30 -12.93
C TYR A 493 -29.48 -0.09 -13.02
N GLU A 494 -30.20 -0.26 -11.91
CA GLU A 494 -31.63 -0.06 -11.79
C GLU A 494 -31.90 1.05 -10.77
N GLN A 495 -32.80 1.98 -11.12
CA GLN A 495 -33.27 3.04 -10.23
C GLN A 495 -34.79 3.00 -10.11
N ASN A 496 -35.28 2.99 -8.87
CA ASN A 496 -36.72 3.00 -8.55
C ASN A 496 -37.54 1.94 -9.31
N LYS A 497 -36.91 0.84 -9.72
CA LYS A 497 -37.48 -0.28 -10.50
C LYS A 497 -38.05 0.16 -11.88
N THR A 498 -37.77 1.36 -12.33
CA THR A 498 -38.35 1.91 -13.58
C THR A 498 -37.30 2.23 -14.63
N ASN A 499 -36.10 2.61 -14.24
CA ASN A 499 -35.02 2.95 -15.14
C ASN A 499 -33.90 1.93 -14.97
N SER A 500 -33.72 1.05 -15.94
CA SER A 500 -32.59 0.12 -15.97
C SER A 500 -31.67 0.43 -17.13
N ILE A 501 -30.37 0.36 -16.87
CA ILE A 501 -29.31 0.52 -17.86
C ILE A 501 -28.47 -0.71 -17.77
N THR A 502 -28.38 -1.45 -18.88
CA THR A 502 -27.55 -2.66 -18.97
C THR A 502 -26.52 -2.46 -20.06
N ASP A 503 -25.25 -2.75 -19.74
CA ASP A 503 -24.15 -2.71 -20.70
C ASP A 503 -23.32 -3.99 -20.60
N THR A 504 -23.00 -4.59 -21.74
CA THR A 504 -22.16 -5.77 -21.83
C THR A 504 -21.19 -5.61 -23.00
N TYR A 505 -19.90 -5.70 -22.70
CA TYR A 505 -18.86 -5.57 -23.72
C TYR A 505 -17.62 -6.41 -23.42
N PHE A 506 -16.87 -6.72 -24.47
CA PHE A 506 -15.59 -7.41 -24.41
C PHE A 506 -14.44 -6.48 -24.75
N LYS A 507 -13.33 -6.59 -24.01
CA LYS A 507 -12.09 -5.88 -24.31
C LYS A 507 -10.86 -6.76 -24.19
N LEU A 508 -9.85 -6.47 -25.02
CA LEU A 508 -8.52 -7.06 -24.95
C LEU A 508 -7.49 -6.04 -24.45
N PHE A 509 -6.62 -6.50 -23.57
CA PHE A 509 -5.58 -5.71 -22.94
C PHE A 509 -4.20 -6.37 -23.19
N PRO A 510 -3.59 -6.12 -24.38
CA PRO A 510 -2.24 -6.57 -24.65
C PRO A 510 -1.21 -5.78 -23.85
N ARG A 511 -0.14 -6.44 -23.45
CA ARG A 511 0.99 -5.86 -22.70
C ARG A 511 2.28 -6.49 -23.18
N ILE A 512 3.30 -5.68 -23.42
CA ILE A 512 4.65 -6.13 -23.74
C ILE A 512 5.67 -5.28 -23.00
N THR A 513 6.70 -5.93 -22.46
CA THR A 513 7.84 -5.27 -21.83
C THR A 513 9.11 -5.98 -22.28
N ALA A 514 10.08 -5.22 -22.79
CA ALA A 514 11.39 -5.71 -23.16
C ALA A 514 12.46 -5.04 -22.28
N GLN A 515 13.36 -5.82 -21.74
CA GLN A 515 14.45 -5.37 -20.89
C GLN A 515 15.77 -5.81 -21.50
N TRP A 516 16.66 -4.87 -21.68
CA TRP A 516 17.98 -5.11 -22.27
C TRP A 516 19.09 -4.68 -21.33
N GLN A 517 19.75 -5.67 -20.71
CA GLN A 517 20.92 -5.48 -19.85
C GLN A 517 22.16 -5.34 -20.72
N ILE A 518 22.55 -4.10 -21.04
CA ILE A 518 23.73 -3.83 -21.89
C ILE A 518 25.01 -4.32 -21.19
N ASN A 519 25.17 -3.93 -19.92
CA ASN A 519 26.25 -4.35 -19.02
C ASN A 519 25.72 -4.36 -17.57
N PRO A 520 26.49 -4.84 -16.57
CA PRO A 520 26.02 -4.93 -15.19
C PRO A 520 25.49 -3.62 -14.60
N ASP A 521 25.93 -2.48 -15.12
CA ASP A 521 25.56 -1.16 -14.61
C ASP A 521 24.42 -0.50 -15.39
N LEU A 522 24.08 -0.96 -16.61
CA LEU A 522 23.15 -0.26 -17.51
C LEU A 522 22.06 -1.18 -18.04
N LEU A 523 20.82 -0.86 -17.71
CA LEU A 523 19.60 -1.55 -18.13
C LEU A 523 18.65 -0.58 -18.83
N PHE A 524 18.13 -0.98 -19.99
CA PHE A 524 16.98 -0.32 -20.63
C PHE A 524 15.73 -1.16 -20.52
N ILE A 525 14.58 -0.49 -20.33
CA ILE A 525 13.26 -1.12 -20.27
C ILE A 525 12.32 -0.36 -21.18
N GLY A 526 11.82 -1.02 -22.23
CA GLY A 526 10.76 -0.52 -23.10
C GLY A 526 9.46 -1.24 -22.83
N SER A 527 8.32 -0.54 -22.79
CA SER A 527 7.03 -1.18 -22.58
C SER A 527 5.87 -0.52 -23.32
N ILE A 528 4.90 -1.33 -23.71
CA ILE A 528 3.58 -0.94 -24.19
C ILE A 528 2.57 -1.65 -23.29
N ILE A 529 1.71 -0.87 -22.63
CA ILE A 529 0.75 -1.38 -21.66
C ILE A 529 -0.60 -0.75 -21.95
N THR A 530 -1.64 -1.57 -21.94
CA THR A 530 -3.02 -1.11 -22.00
C THR A 530 -3.67 -1.21 -20.60
N GLN A 531 -4.42 -0.17 -20.24
CA GLN A 531 -5.19 -0.10 -19.00
C GLN A 531 -6.65 0.25 -19.31
N ASN A 532 -7.55 -0.07 -18.40
CA ASN A 532 -8.94 0.32 -18.47
C ASN A 532 -9.43 0.77 -17.11
N SER A 533 -10.18 1.86 -17.06
CA SER A 533 -10.85 2.34 -15.86
C SER A 533 -12.31 2.57 -16.18
N ARG A 534 -13.19 1.84 -15.49
CA ARG A 534 -14.64 2.01 -15.60
C ARG A 534 -15.06 3.26 -14.82
N PRO A 535 -16.11 3.99 -15.29
CA PRO A 535 -16.69 5.09 -14.53
C PRO A 535 -17.13 4.60 -13.13
N MET A 536 -17.02 5.48 -12.13
CA MET A 536 -17.56 5.17 -10.80
C MET A 536 -19.10 5.20 -10.84
N PHE A 537 -19.75 4.57 -9.89
CA PHE A 537 -21.21 4.56 -9.80
C PHE A 537 -21.81 5.97 -9.69
N ARG A 538 -21.15 6.86 -8.97
CA ARG A 538 -21.51 8.26 -8.91
C ARG A 538 -21.51 8.92 -10.30
N ASP A 539 -20.55 8.55 -11.14
CA ASP A 539 -20.39 9.16 -12.46
C ASP A 539 -21.50 8.75 -13.43
N ILE A 540 -22.07 7.54 -13.28
CA ILE A 540 -23.16 7.06 -14.16
C ILE A 540 -24.56 7.26 -13.57
N SER A 541 -24.67 7.55 -12.29
CA SER A 541 -25.95 7.71 -11.60
C SER A 541 -26.69 8.94 -12.12
N PRO A 542 -27.90 8.82 -12.69
CA PRO A 542 -28.68 9.95 -13.19
C PRO A 542 -29.32 10.80 -12.07
N LEU A 543 -28.95 10.52 -10.81
CA LEU A 543 -29.46 11.26 -9.67
C LEU A 543 -28.92 12.68 -9.64
N LEU A 544 -29.85 13.64 -9.41
CA LEU A 544 -29.48 15.01 -9.15
C LEU A 544 -29.14 15.15 -7.66
N HIS A 545 -27.89 15.49 -7.37
CA HIS A 545 -27.40 15.79 -6.04
C HIS A 545 -27.30 17.29 -5.83
N TYR A 546 -27.94 17.80 -4.80
CA TYR A 546 -27.76 19.16 -4.34
C TYR A 546 -26.44 19.28 -3.60
N ILE A 547 -25.57 20.17 -4.01
CA ILE A 547 -24.30 20.47 -3.34
C ILE A 547 -24.44 21.78 -2.54
N ASN A 548 -24.94 22.81 -3.18
CA ASN A 548 -25.26 24.12 -2.61
C ASN A 548 -26.22 24.86 -3.53
N PRO A 549 -26.74 26.05 -3.16
CA PRO A 549 -27.69 26.78 -3.98
C PRO A 549 -27.29 27.07 -5.43
N TYR A 550 -25.97 27.09 -5.70
CA TYR A 550 -25.41 27.38 -7.03
C TYR A 550 -24.92 26.15 -7.78
N LEU A 551 -24.90 24.99 -7.12
CA LEU A 551 -24.29 23.81 -7.71
C LEU A 551 -25.11 22.56 -7.44
N TYR A 552 -25.45 21.86 -8.50
CA TYR A 552 -25.99 20.52 -8.50
C TYR A 552 -25.00 19.57 -9.22
N GLU A 553 -25.03 18.32 -8.86
CA GLU A 553 -24.28 17.27 -9.55
C GLU A 553 -25.24 16.20 -10.08
N LYS A 554 -24.97 15.72 -11.30
CA LYS A 554 -25.72 14.62 -11.93
C LYS A 554 -24.77 13.78 -12.74
N GLY A 555 -24.75 12.47 -12.50
CA GLY A 555 -24.00 11.54 -13.33
C GLY A 555 -24.55 11.42 -14.75
N ASN A 556 -23.80 10.77 -15.61
CA ASN A 556 -24.11 10.54 -17.01
C ASN A 556 -24.04 9.05 -17.33
N SER A 557 -25.18 8.43 -17.55
CA SER A 557 -25.30 7.01 -17.82
C SER A 557 -24.74 6.57 -19.18
N SER A 558 -24.46 7.52 -20.09
CA SER A 558 -23.83 7.23 -21.40
C SER A 558 -22.31 7.20 -21.39
N LEU A 559 -21.68 7.33 -20.22
CA LEU A 559 -20.23 7.29 -20.10
C LEU A 559 -19.65 5.95 -20.53
N LYS A 560 -18.58 6.04 -21.31
CA LYS A 560 -17.74 4.89 -21.67
C LYS A 560 -16.59 4.74 -20.71
N SER A 561 -16.05 3.51 -20.59
CA SER A 561 -14.83 3.27 -19.83
C SER A 561 -13.61 3.93 -20.49
N ASN A 562 -12.73 4.50 -19.67
CA ASN A 562 -11.46 5.07 -20.13
C ASN A 562 -10.49 3.94 -20.53
N ASP A 563 -10.02 3.96 -21.77
CA ASP A 563 -8.96 3.11 -22.26
C ASP A 563 -7.66 3.93 -22.32
N ARG A 564 -6.65 3.47 -21.61
CA ARG A 564 -5.36 4.14 -21.51
C ARG A 564 -4.27 3.31 -22.17
N TYR A 565 -3.55 3.91 -23.11
CA TYR A 565 -2.40 3.32 -23.81
C TYR A 565 -1.13 4.00 -23.33
N ILE A 566 -0.21 3.24 -22.76
CA ILE A 566 1.02 3.74 -22.15
C ILE A 566 2.21 3.19 -22.91
N TYR A 567 3.01 4.07 -23.48
CA TYR A 567 4.29 3.78 -24.10
C TYR A 567 5.38 4.32 -23.19
N SER A 568 6.32 3.49 -22.77
CA SER A 568 7.38 3.94 -21.85
C SER A 568 8.75 3.40 -22.24
N LEU A 569 9.75 4.25 -22.00
CA LEU A 569 11.16 3.91 -22.10
C LEU A 569 11.83 4.34 -20.79
N SER A 570 12.59 3.44 -20.19
CA SER A 570 13.33 3.70 -18.97
C SER A 570 14.78 3.25 -19.09
N MET A 571 15.68 4.03 -18.49
CA MET A 571 17.10 3.72 -18.33
C MET A 571 17.38 3.60 -16.83
N VAL A 572 18.02 2.51 -16.41
CA VAL A 572 18.50 2.31 -15.03
C VAL A 572 20.02 2.21 -15.06
N TRP A 573 20.68 3.07 -14.28
CA TRP A 573 22.14 3.11 -14.21
C TRP A 573 22.61 2.83 -12.77
N LYS A 574 23.47 1.81 -12.63
CA LYS A 574 24.06 1.33 -11.36
C LYS A 574 23.04 1.02 -10.24
N ASN A 575 21.78 0.74 -10.59
CA ASN A 575 20.67 0.62 -9.65
C ASN A 575 20.56 1.82 -8.67
N LYS A 576 20.91 3.02 -9.12
CA LYS A 576 20.86 4.26 -8.34
C LYS A 576 20.15 5.38 -9.08
N PHE A 577 20.36 5.49 -10.38
CA PHE A 577 19.76 6.52 -11.24
C PHE A 577 18.77 5.86 -12.20
N VAL A 578 17.57 6.41 -12.27
CA VAL A 578 16.52 6.00 -13.21
C VAL A 578 16.03 7.22 -13.96
N LEU A 579 16.05 7.15 -15.28
CA LEU A 579 15.40 8.11 -16.16
C LEU A 579 14.29 7.39 -16.91
N GLN A 580 13.06 7.97 -16.90
CA GLN A 580 11.90 7.38 -17.55
C GLN A 580 11.16 8.45 -18.36
N GLY A 581 10.84 8.14 -19.60
CA GLY A 581 9.90 8.88 -20.45
C GLY A 581 8.66 8.05 -20.72
N ARG A 582 7.47 8.69 -20.67
CA ARG A 582 6.19 8.08 -21.00
C ARG A 582 5.37 8.98 -21.90
N TYR A 583 4.74 8.36 -22.89
CA TYR A 583 3.62 8.94 -23.63
C TYR A 583 2.37 8.15 -23.28
N ILE A 584 1.33 8.84 -22.88
CA ILE A 584 0.05 8.26 -22.41
C ILE A 584 -1.06 8.84 -23.26
N HIS A 585 -1.85 7.98 -23.88
CA HIS A 585 -3.09 8.34 -24.57
C HIS A 585 -4.28 7.81 -23.76
N ASP A 586 -5.09 8.72 -23.24
CA ASP A 586 -6.34 8.43 -22.56
C ASP A 586 -7.49 8.62 -23.54
N ALA A 587 -8.16 7.53 -23.93
CA ALA A 587 -9.37 7.55 -24.73
C ALA A 587 -10.59 7.40 -23.82
N ASN A 588 -11.59 8.27 -24.00
CA ASN A 588 -12.79 8.33 -23.15
C ASN A 588 -12.52 8.57 -21.66
N ALA A 589 -11.53 9.37 -21.31
CA ALA A 589 -11.34 9.75 -19.91
C ALA A 589 -12.56 10.50 -19.38
N VAL A 590 -12.92 10.25 -18.12
CA VAL A 590 -14.05 10.92 -17.47
C VAL A 590 -13.59 12.26 -16.90
N LEU A 591 -14.21 13.33 -17.33
CA LEU A 591 -13.99 14.69 -16.86
C LEU A 591 -15.31 15.33 -16.44
N TRP A 592 -15.37 15.95 -15.27
CA TRP A 592 -16.55 16.66 -14.79
C TRP A 592 -16.63 18.05 -15.43
N LYS A 593 -17.78 18.38 -15.99
CA LYS A 593 -18.06 19.62 -16.71
C LYS A 593 -19.18 20.38 -16.04
N PHE A 594 -18.98 21.68 -15.80
CA PHE A 594 -20.02 22.58 -15.37
C PHE A 594 -20.83 23.11 -16.60
N THR A 595 -22.13 23.16 -16.45
CA THR A 595 -23.05 23.78 -17.44
C THR A 595 -24.09 24.60 -16.70
N GLU A 596 -24.54 25.71 -17.29
CA GLU A 596 -25.70 26.42 -16.78
C GLU A 596 -26.97 25.60 -17.07
N ASN A 597 -27.85 25.52 -16.10
CA ASN A 597 -29.13 24.83 -16.26
C ASN A 597 -30.28 25.77 -15.90
N SER A 598 -31.06 26.17 -16.93
CA SER A 598 -32.21 27.05 -16.77
C SER A 598 -33.33 26.44 -15.91
N GLU A 599 -33.47 25.11 -15.90
CA GLU A 599 -34.45 24.38 -15.08
C GLU A 599 -34.15 24.44 -13.59
N LEU A 600 -32.91 24.76 -13.23
CA LEU A 600 -32.43 24.87 -11.85
C LEU A 600 -32.27 26.34 -11.41
N ASN A 601 -33.09 27.23 -11.90
CA ASN A 601 -33.06 28.67 -11.60
C ASN A 601 -31.68 29.32 -11.84
N GLY A 602 -30.97 28.86 -12.88
CA GLY A 602 -29.64 29.38 -13.23
C GLY A 602 -28.50 28.79 -12.43
N ALA A 603 -28.74 27.80 -11.55
CA ALA A 603 -27.66 27.08 -10.88
C ALA A 603 -26.82 26.24 -11.86
N LEU A 604 -25.56 26.02 -11.50
CA LEU A 604 -24.66 25.20 -12.29
C LEU A 604 -24.97 23.70 -12.12
N LEU A 605 -24.92 22.98 -13.21
CA LEU A 605 -24.96 21.53 -13.23
C LEU A 605 -23.54 20.99 -13.50
N ASN A 606 -22.97 20.27 -12.58
CA ASN A 606 -21.72 19.54 -12.76
C ASN A 606 -22.03 18.10 -13.20
N SER A 607 -21.61 17.72 -14.40
CA SER A 607 -21.91 16.41 -14.97
C SER A 607 -20.68 15.84 -15.71
N PRO A 608 -20.41 14.54 -15.60
CA PRO A 608 -19.23 13.93 -16.22
C PRO A 608 -19.46 13.68 -17.71
N VAL A 609 -18.39 13.87 -18.48
CA VAL A 609 -18.32 13.64 -19.93
C VAL A 609 -17.04 12.85 -20.27
N ASN A 610 -17.07 12.13 -21.40
CA ASN A 610 -15.86 11.50 -21.92
C ASN A 610 -15.04 12.49 -22.76
N VAL A 611 -13.73 12.46 -22.58
CA VAL A 611 -12.76 13.26 -23.34
C VAL A 611 -11.52 12.43 -23.66
N ASP A 612 -10.90 12.74 -24.81
CA ASP A 612 -9.61 12.15 -25.21
C ASP A 612 -8.51 13.17 -24.96
N TYR A 613 -7.40 12.72 -24.37
CA TYR A 613 -6.23 13.57 -24.18
C TYR A 613 -4.92 12.77 -24.13
N ASN A 614 -3.82 13.49 -24.32
CA ASN A 614 -2.47 12.93 -24.32
C ASN A 614 -1.66 13.53 -23.16
N THR A 615 -0.78 12.73 -22.59
CA THR A 615 0.14 13.18 -21.53
C THR A 615 1.57 12.76 -21.87
N TRP A 616 2.51 13.71 -21.76
CA TRP A 616 3.94 13.47 -21.70
C TRP A 616 4.40 13.52 -20.26
N LEU A 617 5.11 12.49 -19.81
CA LEU A 617 5.61 12.38 -18.46
C LEU A 617 7.08 11.97 -18.50
N PHE A 618 7.96 12.77 -17.88
CA PHE A 618 9.37 12.46 -17.70
C PHE A 618 9.70 12.44 -16.23
N ASN A 619 10.40 11.40 -15.78
CA ASN A 619 10.81 11.23 -14.39
C ASN A 619 12.31 10.95 -14.34
N ALA A 620 13.00 11.57 -13.39
CA ALA A 620 14.37 11.28 -13.03
C ALA A 620 14.43 10.99 -11.52
N SER A 621 15.08 9.90 -11.15
CA SER A 621 15.22 9.52 -9.74
C SER A 621 16.66 9.14 -9.46
N TYR A 622 17.21 9.60 -8.33
CA TYR A 622 18.53 9.23 -7.85
C TYR A 622 18.50 8.94 -6.37
N SER A 623 18.97 7.77 -5.97
CA SER A 623 19.10 7.40 -4.56
C SER A 623 20.44 6.76 -4.26
N ASP A 624 21.07 7.17 -3.16
CA ASP A 624 22.38 6.64 -2.72
C ASP A 624 22.56 6.81 -1.20
N LYS A 625 23.71 6.30 -0.71
CA LYS A 625 24.14 6.44 0.68
C LYS A 625 25.62 6.83 0.73
N PHE A 626 25.95 7.87 1.49
CA PHE A 626 27.32 8.34 1.77
C PHE A 626 27.51 8.43 3.29
N GLY A 627 28.24 7.50 3.87
CA GLY A 627 28.46 7.47 5.31
C GLY A 627 27.15 7.39 6.09
N ILE A 628 26.89 8.41 6.91
CA ILE A 628 25.65 8.53 7.70
C ILE A 628 24.47 9.10 6.89
N TYR A 629 24.74 9.70 5.74
CA TYR A 629 23.73 10.36 4.91
C TYR A 629 23.18 9.41 3.85
N ARG A 630 21.86 9.30 3.77
CA ARG A 630 21.09 8.56 2.77
C ARG A 630 20.06 9.49 2.16
N PHE A 631 19.89 9.42 0.86
CA PHE A 631 18.94 10.30 0.17
C PHE A 631 18.21 9.59 -0.98
N ALA A 632 17.03 10.11 -1.30
CA ALA A 632 16.26 9.78 -2.49
C ALA A 632 15.67 11.06 -3.09
N TYR A 633 16.09 11.38 -4.31
CA TYR A 633 15.69 12.56 -5.05
C TYR A 633 14.89 12.16 -6.28
N ASN A 634 13.72 12.75 -6.43
CA ASN A 634 12.86 12.55 -7.57
C ASN A 634 12.53 13.89 -8.21
N ALA A 635 12.58 13.94 -9.55
CA ALA A 635 12.13 15.04 -10.37
C ALA A 635 11.12 14.53 -11.38
N SER A 636 10.05 15.27 -11.61
CA SER A 636 9.04 14.93 -12.63
C SER A 636 8.65 16.14 -13.44
N PHE A 637 8.39 15.91 -14.73
CA PHE A 637 7.83 16.85 -15.67
C PHE A 637 6.60 16.22 -16.32
N ARG A 638 5.44 16.86 -16.20
CA ARG A 638 4.18 16.41 -16.81
C ARG A 638 3.62 17.52 -17.69
N TYR A 639 3.24 17.17 -18.92
CA TYR A 639 2.65 18.10 -19.87
C TYR A 639 1.48 17.46 -20.61
N ILE A 640 0.33 18.16 -20.68
CA ILE A 640 -0.87 17.74 -21.38
C ILE A 640 -1.14 18.75 -22.50
N PRO A 641 -0.73 18.46 -23.76
CA PRO A 641 -0.86 19.38 -24.88
C PRO A 641 -2.28 19.46 -25.46
N THR A 642 -3.16 18.53 -25.10
CA THR A 642 -4.46 18.35 -25.76
C THR A 642 -5.38 19.54 -25.55
N LYS A 643 -6.00 20.01 -26.65
CA LYS A 643 -7.05 21.02 -26.67
C LYS A 643 -8.41 20.33 -26.59
N ILE A 644 -9.25 20.79 -25.67
CA ILE A 644 -10.63 20.33 -25.54
C ILE A 644 -11.54 21.52 -25.83
N LYS A 645 -12.42 21.41 -26.80
CA LYS A 645 -13.19 22.52 -27.38
C LYS A 645 -13.88 23.41 -26.32
N TYR A 646 -14.52 22.85 -25.33
CA TYR A 646 -15.21 23.61 -24.27
C TYR A 646 -14.30 24.10 -23.13
N LEU A 647 -13.01 23.74 -23.15
CA LEU A 647 -11.98 24.23 -22.21
C LEU A 647 -11.03 25.26 -22.84
N ASP A 648 -11.14 25.52 -24.14
CA ASP A 648 -10.17 26.33 -24.90
C ASP A 648 -10.21 27.82 -24.55
N THR A 649 -11.35 28.34 -24.06
CA THR A 649 -11.54 29.76 -23.70
C THR A 649 -10.55 30.17 -22.58
N TYR A 650 -10.16 29.25 -21.72
CA TYR A 650 -9.24 29.45 -20.59
C TYR A 650 -8.10 28.42 -20.60
N ALA A 651 -7.56 28.09 -21.77
CA ALA A 651 -6.61 27.00 -21.96
C ALA A 651 -5.28 27.24 -21.23
N HIS A 652 -5.25 26.99 -19.94
CA HIS A 652 -4.03 26.92 -19.18
C HIS A 652 -3.35 25.57 -19.38
N ARG A 653 -2.23 25.56 -20.12
CA ARG A 653 -1.41 24.36 -20.42
C ARG A 653 -0.02 24.49 -19.83
N ASN A 654 0.04 24.86 -18.56
CA ASN A 654 1.31 24.96 -17.88
C ASN A 654 1.85 23.56 -17.55
N PRO A 655 3.07 23.21 -17.99
CA PRO A 655 3.67 21.98 -17.54
C PRO A 655 3.83 21.97 -16.04
N ASN A 656 3.67 20.81 -15.42
CA ASN A 656 3.96 20.61 -14.01
C ASN A 656 5.39 20.12 -13.84
N ILE A 657 6.18 20.82 -13.06
CA ILE A 657 7.51 20.40 -12.62
C ILE A 657 7.40 20.14 -11.11
N ALA A 658 7.78 18.95 -10.68
CA ALA A 658 7.76 18.62 -9.26
C ALA A 658 9.08 17.97 -8.83
N PHE A 659 9.51 18.29 -7.59
CA PHE A 659 10.66 17.71 -6.93
C PHE A 659 10.28 17.14 -5.57
N THR A 660 10.87 16.00 -5.22
CA THR A 660 10.81 15.44 -3.87
C THR A 660 12.22 15.06 -3.45
N LEU A 661 12.66 15.56 -2.32
CA LEU A 661 13.99 15.38 -1.79
C LEU A 661 13.86 14.79 -0.38
N VAL A 662 14.16 13.51 -0.24
CA VAL A 662 14.20 12.81 1.05
C VAL A 662 15.66 12.77 1.52
N ASN A 663 15.94 13.32 2.70
CA ASN A 663 17.30 13.41 3.26
C ASN A 663 17.29 12.75 4.63
N GLN A 664 17.96 11.60 4.77
CA GLN A 664 18.04 10.86 6.02
C GLN A 664 19.47 10.81 6.55
N PHE A 665 19.58 10.86 7.88
CA PHE A 665 20.84 10.88 8.60
C PHE A 665 20.84 9.79 9.67
N ASP A 666 21.70 8.79 9.52
CA ASP A 666 21.97 7.75 10.53
C ASP A 666 22.90 8.37 11.60
N ILE A 667 22.35 9.19 12.53
CA ILE A 667 23.14 10.00 13.50
C ILE A 667 23.88 9.10 14.45
N THR A 668 23.20 8.08 14.98
CA THR A 668 23.80 6.99 15.77
C THR A 668 23.20 5.64 15.36
N LYS A 669 23.68 4.55 15.95
CA LYS A 669 23.05 3.21 15.76
C LYS A 669 21.57 3.19 16.22
N GLN A 670 21.20 4.10 17.13
CA GLN A 670 19.86 4.17 17.75
C GLN A 670 19.04 5.38 17.29
N MET A 671 19.65 6.40 16.65
CA MET A 671 19.01 7.63 16.25
C MET A 671 19.11 7.87 14.76
N ILE A 672 17.97 8.09 14.12
CA ILE A 672 17.85 8.47 12.70
C ILE A 672 16.97 9.71 12.63
N ALA A 673 17.34 10.65 11.76
CA ALA A 673 16.55 11.82 11.43
C ALA A 673 16.34 11.93 9.92
N SER A 674 15.23 12.56 9.50
CA SER A 674 14.97 12.92 8.10
C SER A 674 14.52 14.36 8.01
N ILE A 675 14.87 14.99 6.89
CA ILE A 675 14.32 16.28 6.44
C ILE A 675 13.88 16.08 5.00
N ASP A 676 12.59 16.28 4.75
CA ASP A 676 11.95 16.00 3.49
C ASP A 676 11.42 17.31 2.89
N LEU A 677 11.79 17.57 1.64
CA LEU A 677 11.40 18.75 0.88
C LEU A 677 10.57 18.31 -0.33
N SER A 678 9.50 19.02 -0.61
CA SER A 678 8.72 18.85 -1.84
C SER A 678 8.37 20.19 -2.46
N TYR A 679 8.35 20.20 -3.79
CA TYR A 679 7.91 21.33 -4.59
C TYR A 679 7.09 20.84 -5.76
N SER A 680 6.01 21.52 -6.08
CA SER A 680 5.26 21.37 -7.32
C SER A 680 4.97 22.73 -7.89
N SER A 681 5.33 22.97 -9.14
CA SER A 681 5.10 24.24 -9.82
C SER A 681 3.61 24.48 -10.04
N LYS A 682 3.25 25.70 -10.41
CA LYS A 682 1.93 26.00 -10.97
C LYS A 682 1.64 24.99 -12.09
N ASN A 683 0.46 24.39 -12.04
CA ASN A 683 0.05 23.33 -12.94
C ASN A 683 -1.24 23.71 -13.65
N GLY A 684 -1.27 23.58 -14.97
CA GLY A 684 -2.46 23.86 -15.78
C GLY A 684 -2.77 22.67 -16.68
N PHE A 685 -3.93 22.05 -16.50
CA PHE A 685 -4.36 20.90 -17.31
C PHE A 685 -5.90 20.83 -17.39
N LEU A 686 -6.42 20.55 -18.56
CA LEU A 686 -7.83 20.25 -18.78
C LEU A 686 -8.79 21.26 -18.10
N GLY A 687 -8.49 22.56 -18.22
CA GLY A 687 -9.29 23.64 -17.61
C GLY A 687 -9.04 23.85 -16.11
N VAL A 688 -8.19 23.08 -15.48
CA VAL A 688 -7.84 23.21 -14.06
C VAL A 688 -6.49 23.91 -13.93
N LEU A 689 -6.41 24.91 -13.06
CA LEU A 689 -5.19 25.63 -12.72
C LEU A 689 -4.95 25.53 -11.22
N GLU A 690 -3.86 24.87 -10.83
CA GLU A 690 -3.42 24.73 -9.44
C GLU A 690 -2.29 25.71 -9.12
N SER A 691 -2.30 26.30 -7.92
CA SER A 691 -1.19 27.11 -7.43
C SER A 691 0.02 26.23 -7.08
N PRO A 692 1.26 26.81 -7.03
CA PRO A 692 2.43 26.07 -6.58
C PRO A 692 2.25 25.55 -5.15
N LYS A 693 2.90 24.39 -4.86
CA LYS A 693 2.92 23.76 -3.54
C LYS A 693 4.37 23.65 -3.05
N TYR A 694 4.56 23.85 -1.76
CA TYR A 694 5.86 23.70 -1.09
C TYR A 694 5.64 22.88 0.18
N GLY A 695 6.42 21.85 0.38
CA GLY A 695 6.35 21.04 1.59
C GLY A 695 7.72 20.98 2.27
N LEU A 696 7.71 21.15 3.58
CA LEU A 696 8.84 20.89 4.46
C LEU A 696 8.35 20.03 5.61
N SER A 697 8.93 18.86 5.76
CA SER A 697 8.63 17.94 6.84
C SER A 697 9.93 17.39 7.43
N PHE A 698 9.88 16.98 8.70
CA PHE A 698 10.98 16.29 9.34
C PHE A 698 10.46 15.16 10.21
N TRP A 699 11.34 14.21 10.52
CA TRP A 699 11.10 13.27 11.61
C TRP A 699 12.43 12.86 12.25
N ILE A 700 12.35 12.55 13.54
CA ILE A 700 13.45 12.03 14.35
C ILE A 700 12.94 10.78 15.04
N ARG A 701 13.68 9.68 14.93
CA ARG A 701 13.41 8.46 15.66
C ARG A 701 14.58 8.16 16.60
N GLN A 702 14.26 7.90 17.87
CA GLN A 702 15.19 7.45 18.89
C GLN A 702 14.76 6.08 19.40
N ASN A 703 15.64 5.09 19.34
CA ASN A 703 15.46 3.80 19.96
C ASN A 703 16.13 3.79 21.32
N PHE A 704 15.50 3.12 22.27
CA PHE A 704 16.00 2.93 23.64
C PHE A 704 16.19 1.43 23.91
N PHE A 705 17.05 1.12 24.86
CA PHE A 705 17.52 -0.22 25.22
C PHE A 705 18.38 -0.88 24.11
N LYS A 706 19.17 -1.87 24.49
CA LYS A 706 20.08 -2.58 23.57
C LYS A 706 19.35 -3.35 22.46
N ASP A 707 18.14 -3.79 22.73
CA ASP A 707 17.27 -4.56 21.82
C ASP A 707 16.21 -3.71 21.10
N ASN A 708 16.29 -2.37 21.22
CA ASN A 708 15.40 -1.40 20.58
C ASN A 708 13.90 -1.62 20.91
N ARG A 709 13.58 -2.12 22.11
CA ARG A 709 12.19 -2.42 22.51
C ARG A 709 11.31 -1.18 22.58
N LEU A 710 11.87 -0.03 22.99
CA LEU A 710 11.15 1.23 23.02
C LEU A 710 11.64 2.14 21.90
N GLN A 711 10.72 2.65 21.10
CA GLN A 711 10.99 3.64 20.07
C GLN A 711 10.12 4.87 20.31
N ILE A 712 10.72 6.05 20.20
CA ILE A 712 10.03 7.33 20.22
C ILE A 712 10.32 8.01 18.88
N ILE A 713 9.26 8.46 18.21
CA ILE A 713 9.34 9.14 16.92
C ILE A 713 8.62 10.48 17.06
N LEU A 714 9.28 11.55 16.69
CA LEU A 714 8.69 12.87 16.54
C LEU A 714 8.71 13.25 15.06
N ARG A 715 7.55 13.55 14.49
CA ARG A 715 7.39 13.97 13.09
C ARG A 715 6.71 15.32 13.02
N GLY A 716 7.27 16.27 12.27
CA GLY A 716 6.60 17.51 11.89
C GLY A 716 6.24 17.49 10.41
N ASN A 717 4.99 17.76 10.09
CA ASN A 717 4.49 17.77 8.72
C ASN A 717 4.11 19.18 8.27
N ASP A 718 4.36 19.49 7.00
CA ASP A 718 4.02 20.77 6.33
C ASP A 718 4.32 22.00 7.18
N LEU A 719 5.56 22.12 7.68
CA LEU A 719 5.96 23.19 8.57
C LEU A 719 5.76 24.58 7.96
N LEU A 720 5.80 24.69 6.63
CA LEU A 720 5.58 25.94 5.89
C LEU A 720 4.10 26.28 5.71
N HIS A 721 3.20 25.32 5.95
CA HIS A 721 1.75 25.43 5.66
C HIS A 721 1.49 25.90 4.22
N LYS A 722 2.20 25.31 3.25
CA LYS A 722 2.17 25.65 1.83
C LYS A 722 1.95 24.41 0.93
N SER A 723 1.62 23.25 1.52
CA SER A 723 1.33 22.03 0.76
C SER A 723 -0.08 22.01 0.15
N ILE A 724 -0.94 22.95 0.57
CA ILE A 724 -2.31 23.10 0.10
C ILE A 724 -2.33 24.01 -1.13
N SER A 725 -2.99 23.58 -2.21
CA SER A 725 -3.13 24.39 -3.42
C SER A 725 -4.50 25.06 -3.52
N LYS A 726 -4.50 26.31 -3.99
CA LYS A 726 -5.68 26.95 -4.54
C LYS A 726 -5.92 26.38 -5.94
N THR A 727 -7.18 26.09 -6.24
CA THR A 727 -7.58 25.51 -7.53
C THR A 727 -8.55 26.44 -8.22
N ASN A 728 -8.31 26.72 -9.50
CA ASN A 728 -9.25 27.38 -10.37
C ASN A 728 -9.66 26.42 -11.47
N VAL A 729 -10.94 26.20 -11.65
CA VAL A 729 -11.52 25.42 -12.74
C VAL A 729 -12.18 26.37 -13.74
N PHE A 730 -11.80 26.25 -14.99
CA PHE A 730 -12.31 27.09 -16.08
C PHE A 730 -13.00 26.20 -17.11
N ILE A 731 -14.28 26.37 -17.30
CA ILE A 731 -15.08 25.60 -18.25
C ILE A 731 -16.09 26.57 -18.91
N ASP A 732 -16.01 26.70 -20.22
CA ASP A 732 -16.79 27.66 -21.01
C ASP A 732 -16.73 29.09 -20.41
N ASN A 733 -17.83 29.63 -19.94
CA ASN A 733 -17.94 30.94 -19.30
C ASN A 733 -17.91 30.90 -17.76
N ILE A 734 -17.61 29.74 -17.19
CA ILE A 734 -17.64 29.52 -15.76
C ILE A 734 -16.20 29.40 -15.20
N LYS A 735 -15.95 30.12 -14.11
CA LYS A 735 -14.75 29.94 -13.30
C LYS A 735 -15.16 29.58 -11.88
N VAL A 736 -14.65 28.45 -11.39
CA VAL A 736 -14.80 28.05 -9.98
C VAL A 736 -13.44 28.12 -9.31
N GLN A 737 -13.31 28.93 -8.30
CA GLN A 737 -12.09 29.03 -7.47
C GLN A 737 -12.34 28.38 -6.13
N THR A 738 -11.53 27.39 -5.79
CA THR A 738 -11.52 26.73 -4.48
C THR A 738 -10.25 27.08 -3.73
N THR A 739 -10.42 27.63 -2.53
CA THR A 739 -9.33 27.93 -1.61
C THR A 739 -9.53 27.11 -0.35
N PRO A 740 -9.04 25.86 -0.30
CA PRO A 740 -9.17 25.02 0.89
C PRO A 740 -8.16 25.45 1.96
N ASP A 741 -8.51 25.27 3.22
CA ASP A 741 -7.64 25.45 4.36
C ASP A 741 -7.94 24.33 5.38
N PHE A 742 -7.25 23.20 5.23
CA PHE A 742 -7.34 22.06 6.13
C PHE A 742 -6.06 21.91 6.97
N ASP A 743 -6.17 21.12 8.02
CA ASP A 743 -5.09 20.92 8.98
C ASP A 743 -3.97 20.03 8.42
N SER A 744 -3.10 20.63 7.57
CA SER A 744 -1.94 19.93 6.98
C SER A 744 -0.69 20.04 7.86
N ARG A 745 -0.63 21.04 8.77
CA ARG A 745 0.52 21.31 9.63
C ARG A 745 0.29 20.73 11.02
N PHE A 746 1.05 19.69 11.36
CA PHE A 746 0.92 19.02 12.65
C PHE A 746 2.27 18.48 13.15
N LEU A 747 2.33 18.24 14.47
CA LEU A 747 3.34 17.41 15.11
C LEU A 747 2.72 16.06 15.47
N LEU A 748 3.42 14.97 15.17
CA LEU A 748 3.04 13.61 15.54
C LEU A 748 4.10 13.03 16.47
N LEU A 749 3.67 12.63 17.67
CA LEU A 749 4.47 11.87 18.61
C LEU A 749 4.02 10.41 18.58
N THR A 750 4.92 9.49 18.24
CA THR A 750 4.70 8.04 18.29
C THR A 750 5.55 7.43 19.40
N ILE A 751 4.92 6.67 20.28
CA ILE A 751 5.58 5.86 21.30
C ILE A 751 5.25 4.41 21.02
N LYS A 752 6.27 3.59 20.76
CA LYS A 752 6.13 2.18 20.41
C LYS A 752 6.95 1.32 21.35
N TYR A 753 6.31 0.32 21.96
CA TYR A 753 6.95 -0.68 22.79
C TYR A 753 6.71 -2.08 22.22
N THR A 754 7.79 -2.86 22.07
CA THR A 754 7.75 -4.23 21.52
C THR A 754 8.26 -5.22 22.56
N PHE A 755 7.40 -6.14 22.96
CA PHE A 755 7.75 -7.28 23.79
C PHE A 755 8.20 -8.44 22.90
N ASN A 756 9.35 -9.06 23.21
CA ASN A 756 9.98 -10.10 22.40
C ASN A 756 10.12 -9.67 20.92
N GLY A 757 10.92 -8.61 20.68
CA GLY A 757 11.24 -8.15 19.32
C GLY A 757 11.77 -9.27 18.43
N PHE A 758 11.57 -9.15 17.11
CA PHE A 758 12.08 -10.11 16.12
C PHE A 758 13.57 -10.35 16.34
N LYS A 759 13.96 -11.52 16.84
CA LYS A 759 15.35 -11.92 16.91
C LYS A 759 15.82 -12.26 15.50
N ASP A 760 16.90 -11.63 15.04
CA ASP A 760 17.57 -11.89 13.76
C ASP A 760 18.24 -13.30 13.72
N THR A 761 17.59 -14.34 14.23
CA THR A 761 18.08 -15.71 14.12
C THR A 761 17.66 -16.31 12.79
N PHE A 762 18.19 -15.76 11.71
CA PHE A 762 18.08 -16.35 10.38
C PHE A 762 19.00 -17.59 10.32
N ARG A 763 18.45 -18.77 10.56
CA ARG A 763 19.02 -19.99 9.97
C ARG A 763 18.45 -20.13 8.57
N ARG A 764 19.32 -19.93 7.56
CA ARG A 764 19.06 -20.30 6.16
C ARG A 764 18.68 -21.77 6.10
N LEU A 765 17.39 -22.08 5.89
CA LEU A 765 17.00 -23.31 5.21
C LEU A 765 17.01 -22.98 3.71
N ASN A 766 18.06 -23.46 3.04
CA ASN A 766 18.51 -23.05 1.71
C ASN A 766 17.70 -23.71 0.56
N THR A 767 16.46 -24.17 0.77
CA THR A 767 15.75 -25.01 -0.22
C THR A 767 14.63 -24.30 -0.98
N ASN A 768 14.14 -23.14 -0.53
CA ASN A 768 13.05 -22.43 -1.22
C ASN A 768 13.41 -21.06 -1.80
N GLU A 769 14.55 -20.48 -1.47
CA GLU A 769 14.99 -19.21 -2.04
C GLU A 769 15.18 -19.26 -3.57
N SER A 770 15.62 -20.41 -4.09
CA SER A 770 15.79 -20.63 -5.55
C SER A 770 14.44 -20.80 -6.26
N ASN A 771 13.43 -21.35 -5.60
CA ASN A 771 12.10 -21.59 -6.18
C ASN A 771 11.21 -20.35 -6.08
N GLN A 772 11.27 -19.57 -5.00
CA GLN A 772 10.59 -18.27 -4.89
C GLN A 772 11.21 -17.22 -5.82
N LYS A 773 12.53 -17.23 -6.04
CA LYS A 773 13.18 -16.41 -7.08
C LYS A 773 12.80 -16.80 -8.50
N ARG A 774 12.37 -18.07 -8.72
CA ARG A 774 11.95 -18.58 -10.04
C ARG A 774 10.50 -18.29 -10.35
N LEU A 775 9.68 -18.00 -9.34
CA LEU A 775 8.23 -17.91 -9.51
C LEU A 775 7.72 -16.49 -9.76
N ASN A 776 8.58 -15.45 -9.79
CA ASN A 776 8.13 -14.04 -9.84
C ASN A 776 7.04 -13.72 -8.77
N LEU A 777 6.99 -14.49 -7.69
CA LEU A 777 6.14 -14.27 -6.52
C LEU A 777 6.91 -13.48 -5.45
N GLN A 778 7.98 -12.83 -5.86
CA GLN A 778 8.78 -11.94 -5.04
C GLN A 778 8.59 -10.52 -5.51
#